data_4f476bb57c5370439caeff318b3a0b5f
#
_entry.id   4f476bb57c5370439caeff318b3a0b5f
#
_cell.length_a   1.000
_cell.length_b   1.000
_cell.length_c   1.000
_cell.angle_alpha   90.00
_cell.angle_beta   90.00
_cell.angle_gamma   90.00
#
_symmetry.space_group_name_H-M   'P 1'
#
loop_
_entity.id
_entity.type
_entity.pdbx_description
1 polymer ?
#
loop_
_entity_poly.entity_id
_entity_poly.type
_entity_poly.pdbx_seq_one_letter_code
_entity_poly.pdbx_strand_id
1 'polypeptide(L)'
;MKRVAALILFAALSVPVAAYAFQPFTVKDIRIEGLQRIAAGTVLSYLPVEPGQTLDDAAAQKSIRALFKTGFFSDVELERQGDILIVKVTERPSIASLTVRGNKDIKTDQLLKGLKGAGLAEGQTFDRLTLDQLRQQLIAQYNDRGKYNVTVDPHVTRLDRNRVAIDIEIHEGKAAKIQEINIVGNHSFTDSDIRDDWESGTPNWTSWYSNNDQYSREKLSGDLTKLASFYLDRGYADFDINSAQVTISPDKRSIYIAAGIHEGDVFKVSDIHLLGTLILPEDALRQVLRIQPGEIFNRHEIELSSDAITDVLSNIGYAFAKVQPIPKVDEDNHTVDLTFFITPGPRVYVRRINFKGNTQTQGQILRREMRQYEGAWYSQAAIDRSKVRLQRLGYFKDVTIDTVKVPGTTDEVDLNVKVTEESSGQFQFGVGYSQVSGIILSTSIANNNFLGTGNRISATFSKSLFLKQYQVSFFNPYLTDSGIGIGYNASVLKLNQAEQNIASYLSDTDSFSTYLSFPISETDSINAGIGINKTKLDLIPGFTPQVFFDQINKIGHYTMHNTPLTLSYSHDTLNKFFKPTRGGLQQISAEIALPGATVPYYKLTAATSDYFPLPFGFVGHVSGNLGYGKVYGSNDISVQYADSTGRIRTMSFPFFENFYAGGVRDVRGFEDNTLGPRICSGLIGPDGKADPTAISSGGNCLGGTFYRPQPVGGAFKVLGSAELVLPFFKDNDKARISLFADMGNVYSSYAAFDASDLRASVGISLQWIAPVGPIVINLAEPIRDKPEDKPFEERLQFYFGRTF
;
A
#
# COMPACT_ATOMS: atom_id res chain seq x y z
N MET A 1 -11.19 23.46 -90.98
CA MET A 1 -11.52 22.13 -91.46
C MET A 1 -10.42 21.13 -91.06
N LYS A 2 -10.35 20.69 -89.75
CA LYS A 2 -9.46 19.63 -89.26
C LYS A 2 -9.94 19.12 -87.88
N ARG A 3 -11.23 18.74 -87.80
CA ARG A 3 -11.80 18.11 -86.53
C ARG A 3 -12.92 17.12 -86.81
N VAL A 4 -12.99 16.45 -87.94
CA VAL A 4 -14.04 15.50 -88.31
C VAL A 4 -13.49 14.08 -88.68
N ALA A 5 -12.17 13.89 -88.67
CA ALA A 5 -11.58 12.59 -89.08
C ALA A 5 -11.11 11.65 -87.95
N ALA A 6 -11.42 11.94 -86.63
CA ALA A 6 -10.94 11.13 -85.49
C ALA A 6 -12.05 10.33 -84.78
N LEU A 7 -13.27 10.25 -85.33
CA LEU A 7 -14.41 9.63 -84.60
C LEU A 7 -14.92 8.34 -85.29
N ILE A 8 -14.23 7.76 -86.26
CA ILE A 8 -14.69 6.55 -87.01
C ILE A 8 -13.73 5.37 -86.82
N LEU A 9 -12.62 5.51 -86.03
CA LEU A 9 -11.66 4.39 -85.84
C LEU A 9 -11.69 3.76 -84.40
N PHE A 10 -12.72 4.04 -83.58
CA PHE A 10 -12.86 3.47 -82.22
C PHE A 10 -14.06 2.54 -82.04
N ALA A 11 -14.77 2.20 -83.14
CA ALA A 11 -16.00 1.38 -83.07
C ALA A 11 -15.81 -0.05 -83.61
N ALA A 12 -14.56 -0.55 -83.73
CA ALA A 12 -14.36 -1.91 -84.30
C ALA A 12 -13.43 -2.82 -83.46
N LEU A 13 -13.31 -2.61 -82.12
CA LEU A 13 -12.57 -3.57 -81.25
C LEU A 13 -13.26 -3.77 -79.91
N SER A 14 -14.52 -3.79 -79.88
CA SER A 14 -15.28 -4.46 -78.78
C SER A 14 -15.49 -5.91 -79.15
N VAL A 15 -14.48 -6.74 -78.95
CA VAL A 15 -14.64 -8.17 -78.82
C VAL A 15 -15.29 -8.35 -77.47
N PRO A 16 -16.51 -8.92 -77.33
CA PRO A 16 -17.00 -9.32 -76.03
C PRO A 16 -16.08 -10.43 -75.52
N VAL A 17 -15.28 -10.13 -74.48
CA VAL A 17 -14.70 -11.19 -73.64
C VAL A 17 -15.89 -11.92 -73.08
N ALA A 18 -16.19 -13.07 -73.67
CA ALA A 18 -17.18 -14.01 -73.10
C ALA A 18 -16.66 -14.37 -71.72
N ALA A 19 -17.23 -13.74 -70.70
CA ALA A 19 -17.08 -14.21 -69.34
C ALA A 19 -17.57 -15.62 -69.34
N TYR A 20 -16.68 -16.61 -69.25
CA TYR A 20 -17.08 -17.99 -69.04
C TYR A 20 -17.83 -18.05 -67.70
N ALA A 21 -19.19 -17.97 -67.81
CA ALA A 21 -20.04 -18.19 -66.67
C ALA A 21 -19.82 -19.64 -66.21
N PHE A 22 -19.58 -19.80 -64.92
CA PHE A 22 -19.42 -21.09 -64.30
C PHE A 22 -20.67 -21.95 -64.59
N GLN A 23 -20.49 -23.10 -65.28
CA GLN A 23 -21.62 -23.94 -65.59
C GLN A 23 -21.99 -24.82 -64.39
N PRO A 24 -23.20 -24.72 -63.85
CA PRO A 24 -23.64 -25.55 -62.73
C PRO A 24 -23.45 -27.05 -63.01
N PHE A 25 -22.98 -27.80 -62.04
CA PHE A 25 -22.82 -29.24 -62.16
C PHE A 25 -23.17 -29.95 -60.84
N THR A 26 -23.58 -31.22 -60.91
CA THR A 26 -23.82 -32.03 -59.70
C THR A 26 -22.48 -32.59 -59.21
N VAL A 27 -22.09 -32.27 -57.97
CA VAL A 27 -20.88 -32.75 -57.36
C VAL A 27 -21.00 -34.20 -56.95
N LYS A 28 -20.23 -35.10 -57.54
CA LYS A 28 -20.21 -36.54 -57.17
C LYS A 28 -19.23 -36.81 -56.04
N ASP A 29 -18.10 -36.11 -56.02
CA ASP A 29 -17.04 -36.26 -55.06
C ASP A 29 -16.33 -34.92 -54.81
N ILE A 30 -15.76 -34.74 -53.61
CA ILE A 30 -15.03 -33.53 -53.24
C ILE A 30 -13.61 -33.92 -52.86
N ARG A 31 -12.64 -33.39 -53.61
CA ARG A 31 -11.21 -33.58 -53.35
C ARG A 31 -10.61 -32.29 -52.84
N ILE A 32 -9.84 -32.38 -51.78
CA ILE A 32 -9.16 -31.21 -51.18
C ILE A 32 -7.67 -31.35 -51.45
N GLU A 33 -7.10 -30.26 -51.99
CA GLU A 33 -5.69 -30.17 -52.31
C GLU A 33 -5.03 -28.99 -51.56
N GLY A 34 -3.74 -29.10 -51.25
CA GLY A 34 -2.97 -28.02 -50.61
C GLY A 34 -2.94 -28.06 -49.08
N LEU A 35 -3.60 -29.05 -48.46
CA LEU A 35 -3.54 -29.25 -47.02
C LEU A 35 -2.15 -29.68 -46.54
N GLN A 36 -1.70 -29.13 -45.44
CA GLN A 36 -0.42 -29.49 -44.83
C GLN A 36 -0.60 -29.91 -43.35
N ARG A 37 -1.47 -29.26 -42.64
CA ARG A 37 -1.68 -29.41 -41.19
C ARG A 37 -3.13 -29.65 -40.84
N ILE A 38 -4.04 -29.04 -41.58
CA ILE A 38 -5.48 -29.13 -41.32
C ILE A 38 -6.00 -30.45 -41.92
N ALA A 39 -6.80 -31.19 -41.14
CA ALA A 39 -7.41 -32.42 -41.63
C ALA A 39 -8.49 -32.14 -42.71
N ALA A 40 -8.56 -32.96 -43.76
CA ALA A 40 -9.57 -32.81 -44.79
C ALA A 40 -10.99 -32.79 -44.26
N GLY A 41 -11.30 -33.60 -43.22
CA GLY A 41 -12.59 -33.57 -42.56
C GLY A 41 -12.97 -32.22 -41.94
N THR A 42 -12.01 -31.43 -41.46
CA THR A 42 -12.24 -30.05 -40.98
C THR A 42 -12.68 -29.13 -42.11
N VAL A 43 -12.05 -29.20 -43.29
CA VAL A 43 -12.45 -28.41 -44.46
C VAL A 43 -13.86 -28.77 -44.90
N LEU A 44 -14.17 -30.10 -44.97
CA LEU A 44 -15.49 -30.59 -45.34
C LEU A 44 -16.60 -30.15 -44.40
N SER A 45 -16.32 -30.04 -43.10
CA SER A 45 -17.31 -29.59 -42.11
C SER A 45 -17.71 -28.10 -42.25
N TYR A 46 -16.86 -27.29 -42.89
CA TYR A 46 -17.14 -25.87 -43.17
C TYR A 46 -17.64 -25.64 -44.60
N LEU A 47 -17.56 -26.65 -45.45
CA LEU A 47 -17.98 -26.52 -46.82
C LEU A 47 -19.53 -26.72 -46.91
N PRO A 48 -20.28 -25.71 -47.37
CA PRO A 48 -21.75 -25.79 -47.42
C PRO A 48 -22.31 -26.61 -48.59
N VAL A 49 -21.48 -27.38 -49.30
CA VAL A 49 -21.83 -28.23 -50.41
C VAL A 49 -21.41 -29.67 -50.13
N GLU A 50 -22.32 -30.61 -50.30
CA GLU A 50 -22.13 -32.02 -50.09
C GLU A 50 -22.21 -32.82 -51.43
N PRO A 51 -21.59 -34.02 -51.52
CA PRO A 51 -21.78 -34.88 -52.67
C PRO A 51 -23.27 -35.17 -52.97
N GLY A 52 -23.66 -34.99 -54.21
CA GLY A 52 -25.07 -35.12 -54.66
C GLY A 52 -25.77 -33.77 -54.87
N GLN A 53 -25.20 -32.67 -54.41
CA GLN A 53 -25.74 -31.31 -54.58
C GLN A 53 -25.20 -30.64 -55.84
N THR A 54 -26.00 -29.70 -56.41
CA THR A 54 -25.59 -28.93 -57.56
C THR A 54 -24.75 -27.72 -57.07
N LEU A 55 -23.55 -27.56 -57.61
CA LEU A 55 -22.70 -26.37 -57.42
C LEU A 55 -23.05 -25.39 -58.53
N ASP A 56 -23.62 -24.27 -58.14
CA ASP A 56 -23.82 -23.09 -58.96
C ASP A 56 -22.89 -21.96 -58.50
N ASP A 57 -22.93 -20.81 -59.14
CA ASP A 57 -22.09 -19.67 -58.85
C ASP A 57 -22.33 -19.15 -57.40
N ALA A 58 -23.59 -19.18 -56.94
CA ALA A 58 -23.93 -18.74 -55.59
C ALA A 58 -23.39 -19.69 -54.50
N ALA A 59 -23.52 -21.02 -54.76
CA ALA A 59 -23.00 -22.06 -53.89
C ALA A 59 -21.46 -22.03 -53.85
N ALA A 60 -20.78 -21.80 -54.98
CA ALA A 60 -19.35 -21.66 -55.09
C ALA A 60 -18.85 -20.46 -54.26
N GLN A 61 -19.45 -19.28 -54.44
CA GLN A 61 -19.15 -18.10 -53.68
C GLN A 61 -19.37 -18.27 -52.17
N LYS A 62 -20.49 -18.92 -51.81
CA LYS A 62 -20.77 -19.24 -50.41
C LYS A 62 -19.74 -20.17 -49.81
N SER A 63 -19.28 -21.16 -50.54
CA SER A 63 -18.26 -22.15 -50.17
C SER A 63 -16.91 -21.46 -49.94
N ILE A 64 -16.46 -20.63 -50.89
CA ILE A 64 -15.22 -19.83 -50.73
C ILE A 64 -15.32 -18.93 -49.50
N ARG A 65 -16.41 -18.17 -49.36
CA ARG A 65 -16.60 -17.28 -48.19
C ARG A 65 -16.65 -18.06 -46.86
N ALA A 66 -17.27 -19.22 -46.81
CA ALA A 66 -17.33 -20.06 -45.62
C ALA A 66 -15.91 -20.49 -45.16
N LEU A 67 -15.10 -20.97 -46.11
CA LEU A 67 -13.74 -21.40 -45.85
C LEU A 67 -12.83 -20.22 -45.49
N PHE A 68 -12.93 -19.08 -46.18
CA PHE A 68 -12.17 -17.85 -45.79
C PHE A 68 -12.55 -17.36 -44.39
N LYS A 69 -13.84 -17.44 -44.02
CA LYS A 69 -14.32 -17.00 -42.69
C LYS A 69 -13.71 -17.80 -41.55
N THR A 70 -13.23 -19.02 -41.78
CA THR A 70 -12.52 -19.82 -40.78
C THR A 70 -11.20 -19.22 -40.35
N GLY A 71 -10.61 -18.34 -41.17
CA GLY A 71 -9.26 -17.76 -40.93
C GLY A 71 -8.11 -18.73 -41.16
N PHE A 72 -8.36 -19.98 -41.56
CA PHE A 72 -7.33 -21.00 -41.76
C PHE A 72 -6.56 -20.87 -43.06
N PHE A 73 -7.17 -20.26 -44.10
CA PHE A 73 -6.64 -20.24 -45.45
C PHE A 73 -6.30 -18.83 -45.91
N SER A 74 -5.20 -18.72 -46.58
CA SER A 74 -4.77 -17.50 -47.29
C SER A 74 -5.33 -17.42 -48.69
N ASP A 75 -5.64 -18.59 -49.27
CA ASP A 75 -6.26 -18.68 -50.60
C ASP A 75 -7.14 -19.90 -50.68
N VAL A 76 -8.28 -19.79 -51.42
CA VAL A 76 -9.24 -20.86 -51.68
C VAL A 76 -9.70 -20.74 -53.09
N GLU A 77 -9.39 -21.75 -53.89
CA GLU A 77 -9.82 -21.89 -55.27
C GLU A 77 -10.70 -23.12 -55.41
N LEU A 78 -11.77 -23.01 -56.20
CA LEU A 78 -12.63 -24.11 -56.55
C LEU A 78 -12.44 -24.46 -58.01
N GLU A 79 -12.03 -25.67 -58.28
CA GLU A 79 -11.84 -26.17 -59.65
C GLU A 79 -12.80 -27.35 -59.92
N ARG A 80 -13.20 -27.52 -61.17
CA ARG A 80 -13.99 -28.61 -61.63
C ARG A 80 -13.18 -29.58 -62.45
N GLN A 81 -13.19 -30.87 -62.07
CA GLN A 81 -12.62 -31.95 -62.88
C GLN A 81 -13.69 -33.01 -63.19
N GLY A 82 -14.38 -32.82 -64.29
CA GLY A 82 -15.59 -33.69 -64.59
C GLY A 82 -16.72 -33.38 -63.63
N ASP A 83 -17.15 -34.40 -62.83
CA ASP A 83 -18.18 -34.27 -61.81
C ASP A 83 -17.52 -34.15 -60.34
N ILE A 84 -16.21 -33.94 -60.27
CA ILE A 84 -15.48 -33.81 -59.02
C ILE A 84 -15.22 -32.35 -58.78
N LEU A 85 -15.54 -31.90 -57.55
CA LEU A 85 -15.13 -30.57 -57.09
C LEU A 85 -13.76 -30.68 -56.42
N ILE A 86 -12.78 -29.95 -56.95
CA ILE A 86 -11.46 -29.83 -56.35
C ILE A 86 -11.44 -28.53 -55.58
N VAL A 87 -11.22 -28.61 -54.26
CA VAL A 87 -11.03 -27.45 -53.35
C VAL A 87 -9.57 -27.30 -53.12
N LYS A 88 -8.92 -26.36 -53.82
CA LYS A 88 -7.53 -26.01 -53.59
C LYS A 88 -7.44 -24.97 -52.49
N VAL A 89 -6.68 -25.25 -51.47
CA VAL A 89 -6.50 -24.33 -50.36
C VAL A 89 -5.02 -24.08 -50.11
N THR A 90 -4.70 -22.85 -49.74
CA THR A 90 -3.38 -22.49 -49.22
C THR A 90 -3.54 -22.20 -47.74
N GLU A 91 -3.01 -23.06 -46.88
CA GLU A 91 -3.09 -22.88 -45.43
C GLU A 91 -2.28 -21.70 -44.95
N ARG A 92 -2.85 -20.88 -44.04
CA ARG A 92 -2.09 -19.90 -43.30
C ARG A 92 -1.15 -20.61 -42.32
N PRO A 93 0.12 -20.18 -42.19
CA PRO A 93 1.02 -20.80 -41.21
C PRO A 93 0.51 -20.58 -39.77
N SER A 94 0.90 -21.46 -38.85
CA SER A 94 0.61 -21.28 -37.44
C SER A 94 1.80 -20.65 -36.73
N ILE A 95 1.52 -19.88 -35.68
CA ILE A 95 2.53 -19.26 -34.84
C ILE A 95 3.11 -20.33 -33.91
N ALA A 96 4.41 -20.64 -34.08
CA ALA A 96 5.14 -21.59 -33.24
C ALA A 96 5.70 -20.93 -31.98
N SER A 97 6.13 -19.67 -32.09
CA SER A 97 6.62 -18.86 -30.96
C SER A 97 6.40 -17.40 -31.23
N LEU A 98 6.12 -16.65 -30.16
CA LEU A 98 5.97 -15.21 -30.16
C LEU A 98 6.84 -14.63 -29.07
N THR A 99 7.88 -13.88 -29.46
CA THR A 99 8.78 -13.19 -28.53
C THR A 99 8.72 -11.69 -28.73
N VAL A 100 8.85 -10.94 -27.63
CA VAL A 100 8.92 -9.48 -27.63
C VAL A 100 10.16 -9.07 -26.87
N ARG A 101 10.98 -8.21 -27.46
CA ARG A 101 12.26 -7.75 -26.88
C ARG A 101 12.38 -6.23 -26.98
N GLY A 102 13.21 -5.66 -26.06
CA GLY A 102 13.54 -4.23 -26.07
C GLY A 102 12.52 -3.34 -25.37
N ASN A 103 11.36 -3.85 -24.99
CA ASN A 103 10.35 -3.15 -24.21
C ASN A 103 10.79 -3.00 -22.74
N LYS A 104 10.75 -1.78 -22.20
CA LYS A 104 11.09 -1.42 -20.82
C LYS A 104 9.93 -0.78 -20.08
N ASP A 105 9.19 0.12 -20.74
CA ASP A 105 8.06 0.84 -20.15
C ASP A 105 6.81 -0.02 -20.03
N ILE A 106 6.54 -0.86 -21.01
CA ILE A 106 5.40 -1.76 -20.99
C ILE A 106 5.94 -3.16 -20.70
N LYS A 107 5.44 -3.78 -19.64
CA LYS A 107 5.89 -5.13 -19.24
C LYS A 107 5.56 -6.15 -20.33
N THR A 108 6.48 -7.07 -20.59
CA THR A 108 6.35 -8.13 -21.61
C THR A 108 5.05 -8.92 -21.45
N ASP A 109 4.67 -9.27 -20.20
CA ASP A 109 3.43 -10.00 -19.94
C ASP A 109 2.17 -9.23 -20.37
N GLN A 110 2.17 -7.90 -20.23
CA GLN A 110 1.06 -7.05 -20.66
C GLN A 110 0.98 -7.00 -22.18
N LEU A 111 2.13 -6.85 -22.84
CA LEU A 111 2.19 -6.87 -24.31
C LEU A 111 1.72 -8.20 -24.86
N LEU A 112 2.21 -9.32 -24.33
CA LEU A 112 1.80 -10.66 -24.77
C LEU A 112 0.30 -10.92 -24.54
N LYS A 113 -0.26 -10.43 -23.42
CA LYS A 113 -1.71 -10.51 -23.18
C LYS A 113 -2.52 -9.71 -24.20
N GLY A 114 -2.07 -8.49 -24.52
CA GLY A 114 -2.70 -7.66 -25.55
C GLY A 114 -2.64 -8.30 -26.95
N LEU A 115 -1.46 -8.78 -27.34
CA LEU A 115 -1.26 -9.47 -28.61
C LEU A 115 -2.13 -10.74 -28.72
N LYS A 116 -2.23 -11.51 -27.64
CA LYS A 116 -3.11 -12.70 -27.56
C LYS A 116 -4.59 -12.33 -27.71
N GLY A 117 -5.03 -11.27 -27.05
CA GLY A 117 -6.40 -10.76 -27.15
C GLY A 117 -6.77 -10.33 -28.57
N ALA A 118 -5.80 -9.88 -29.35
CA ALA A 118 -5.94 -9.47 -30.75
C ALA A 118 -5.69 -10.60 -31.78
N GLY A 119 -5.54 -11.85 -31.30
CA GLY A 119 -5.39 -13.02 -32.18
C GLY A 119 -3.96 -13.37 -32.57
N LEU A 120 -2.95 -12.74 -31.97
CA LEU A 120 -1.55 -13.07 -32.21
C LEU A 120 -0.98 -13.81 -30.99
N ALA A 121 -1.06 -15.14 -31.01
CA ALA A 121 -0.56 -16.02 -29.95
C ALA A 121 -0.03 -17.33 -30.50
N GLU A 122 0.81 -18.01 -29.73
CA GLU A 122 1.28 -19.36 -30.06
C GLU A 122 0.10 -20.31 -30.30
N GLY A 123 0.19 -21.10 -31.36
CA GLY A 123 -0.86 -22.03 -31.81
C GLY A 123 -1.95 -21.40 -32.70
N GLN A 124 -2.06 -20.10 -32.78
CA GLN A 124 -3.00 -19.40 -33.66
C GLN A 124 -2.50 -19.35 -35.11
N THR A 125 -3.41 -19.09 -36.04
CA THR A 125 -3.07 -18.87 -37.46
C THR A 125 -2.43 -17.49 -37.61
N PHE A 126 -1.34 -17.44 -38.36
CA PHE A 126 -0.65 -16.20 -38.64
C PHE A 126 -1.30 -15.46 -39.79
N ASP A 127 -1.63 -14.19 -39.57
CA ASP A 127 -2.06 -13.26 -40.62
C ASP A 127 -1.17 -12.01 -40.60
N ARG A 128 -0.59 -11.69 -41.77
CA ARG A 128 0.31 -10.56 -41.87
C ARG A 128 -0.39 -9.22 -41.64
N LEU A 129 -1.66 -9.11 -42.08
CA LEU A 129 -2.45 -7.90 -41.90
C LEU A 129 -2.69 -7.62 -40.41
N THR A 130 -3.02 -8.66 -39.68
CA THR A 130 -3.18 -8.57 -38.20
C THR A 130 -1.88 -8.12 -37.52
N LEU A 131 -0.73 -8.69 -37.95
CA LEU A 131 0.57 -8.27 -37.39
C LEU A 131 0.86 -6.80 -37.69
N ASP A 132 0.62 -6.33 -38.93
CA ASP A 132 0.85 -4.93 -39.31
C ASP A 132 -0.10 -3.97 -38.57
N GLN A 133 -1.35 -4.35 -38.38
CA GLN A 133 -2.31 -3.59 -37.55
C GLN A 133 -1.85 -3.47 -36.09
N LEU A 134 -1.42 -4.59 -35.50
CA LEU A 134 -0.91 -4.61 -34.13
C LEU A 134 0.37 -3.81 -33.97
N ARG A 135 1.26 -3.86 -34.97
CA ARG A 135 2.44 -3.00 -35.01
C ARG A 135 2.05 -1.53 -34.92
N GLN A 136 1.07 -1.08 -35.70
CA GLN A 136 0.60 0.31 -35.67
C GLN A 136 -0.04 0.66 -34.32
N GLN A 137 -0.81 -0.26 -33.75
CA GLN A 137 -1.40 -0.07 -32.42
C GLN A 137 -0.33 0.04 -31.33
N LEU A 138 0.73 -0.77 -31.39
CA LEU A 138 1.86 -0.68 -30.46
C LEU A 138 2.57 0.67 -30.60
N ILE A 139 2.84 1.11 -31.82
CA ILE A 139 3.45 2.44 -32.07
C ILE A 139 2.56 3.54 -31.50
N ALA A 140 1.24 3.49 -31.71
CA ALA A 140 0.32 4.47 -31.15
C ALA A 140 0.34 4.44 -29.61
N GLN A 141 0.36 3.26 -28.98
CA GLN A 141 0.42 3.11 -27.54
C GLN A 141 1.72 3.69 -26.93
N TYR A 142 2.84 3.56 -27.60
CA TYR A 142 4.09 4.21 -27.19
C TYR A 142 4.08 5.72 -27.44
N ASN A 143 3.46 6.17 -28.52
CA ASN A 143 3.28 7.59 -28.79
C ASN A 143 2.41 8.27 -27.72
N ASP A 144 1.35 7.62 -27.27
CA ASP A 144 0.51 8.10 -26.16
C ASP A 144 1.29 8.26 -24.83
N ARG A 145 2.42 7.54 -24.72
CA ARG A 145 3.39 7.67 -23.63
C ARG A 145 4.56 8.62 -23.94
N GLY A 146 4.43 9.41 -24.98
CA GLY A 146 5.45 10.40 -25.38
C GLY A 146 6.67 9.82 -26.10
N LYS A 147 6.68 8.55 -26.47
CA LYS A 147 7.83 7.91 -27.16
C LYS A 147 7.66 7.95 -28.67
N TYR A 148 7.73 9.13 -29.24
CA TYR A 148 7.49 9.37 -30.67
C TYR A 148 8.59 8.86 -31.61
N ASN A 149 9.73 8.44 -31.06
CA ASN A 149 10.84 7.83 -31.81
C ASN A 149 10.86 6.30 -31.67
N VAL A 150 9.73 5.70 -31.23
CA VAL A 150 9.61 4.26 -31.15
C VAL A 150 9.64 3.61 -32.53
N THR A 151 10.40 2.53 -32.65
CA THR A 151 10.29 1.60 -33.79
C THR A 151 9.89 0.23 -33.29
N VAL A 152 9.01 -0.41 -34.05
CA VAL A 152 8.53 -1.76 -33.76
C VAL A 152 8.78 -2.58 -35.02
N ASP A 153 9.74 -3.48 -34.94
CA ASP A 153 10.22 -4.24 -36.09
C ASP A 153 9.92 -5.74 -35.90
N PRO A 154 8.81 -6.24 -36.49
CA PRO A 154 8.47 -7.64 -36.42
C PRO A 154 9.25 -8.48 -37.42
N HIS A 155 9.98 -9.46 -36.95
CA HIS A 155 10.69 -10.44 -37.76
C HIS A 155 9.92 -11.74 -37.79
N VAL A 156 9.52 -12.18 -39.00
CA VAL A 156 8.76 -13.41 -39.21
C VAL A 156 9.66 -14.44 -39.91
N THR A 157 10.02 -15.50 -39.19
CA THR A 157 10.85 -16.59 -39.72
C THR A 157 9.96 -17.79 -40.02
N ARG A 158 10.02 -18.31 -41.25
CA ARG A 158 9.33 -19.53 -41.65
C ARG A 158 10.03 -20.75 -41.08
N LEU A 159 9.26 -21.65 -40.51
CA LEU A 159 9.69 -22.92 -39.96
C LEU A 159 9.05 -24.09 -40.70
N ASP A 160 9.60 -25.29 -40.53
CA ASP A 160 9.04 -26.52 -41.08
C ASP A 160 7.58 -26.73 -40.65
N ARG A 161 6.83 -27.49 -41.47
CA ARG A 161 5.42 -27.86 -41.25
C ARG A 161 4.48 -26.67 -41.19
N ASN A 162 4.63 -25.74 -42.10
CA ASN A 162 3.81 -24.52 -42.26
C ASN A 162 3.63 -23.74 -40.93
N ARG A 163 4.75 -23.45 -40.27
CA ARG A 163 4.81 -22.68 -39.04
C ARG A 163 5.64 -21.40 -39.21
N VAL A 164 5.42 -20.44 -38.32
CA VAL A 164 6.24 -19.21 -38.25
C VAL A 164 6.65 -18.95 -36.80
N ALA A 165 7.85 -18.45 -36.61
CA ALA A 165 8.30 -17.78 -35.39
C ALA A 165 8.24 -16.27 -35.62
N ILE A 166 7.70 -15.56 -34.63
CA ILE A 166 7.58 -14.10 -34.68
C ILE A 166 8.42 -13.53 -33.54
N ASP A 167 9.37 -12.67 -33.89
CA ASP A 167 10.18 -11.92 -32.94
C ASP A 167 9.93 -10.42 -33.17
N ILE A 168 9.33 -9.75 -32.15
CA ILE A 168 9.02 -8.32 -32.23
C ILE A 168 10.11 -7.57 -31.46
N GLU A 169 10.96 -6.85 -32.18
CA GLU A 169 11.96 -6.00 -31.59
C GLU A 169 11.43 -4.58 -31.46
N ILE A 170 11.48 -4.03 -30.23
CA ILE A 170 10.98 -2.71 -29.90
C ILE A 170 12.15 -1.84 -29.49
N HIS A 171 12.36 -0.76 -30.20
CA HIS A 171 13.28 0.31 -29.84
C HIS A 171 12.46 1.49 -29.35
N GLU A 172 12.27 1.59 -28.02
CA GLU A 172 11.33 2.57 -27.42
C GLU A 172 11.76 4.02 -27.64
N GLY A 173 13.04 4.30 -27.79
CA GLY A 173 13.55 5.67 -27.78
C GLY A 173 13.45 6.33 -26.39
N LYS A 174 13.75 7.63 -26.36
CA LYS A 174 13.55 8.47 -25.17
C LYS A 174 12.16 9.09 -25.22
N ALA A 175 11.52 9.25 -24.07
CA ALA A 175 10.29 10.01 -23.97
C ALA A 175 10.56 11.48 -24.28
N ALA A 176 9.64 12.12 -25.01
CA ALA A 176 9.68 13.55 -25.27
C ALA A 176 9.41 14.31 -23.98
N LYS A 177 10.14 15.40 -23.76
CA LYS A 177 10.03 16.25 -22.58
C LYS A 177 9.13 17.43 -22.83
N ILE A 178 8.32 17.76 -21.84
CA ILE A 178 7.47 18.95 -21.87
C ILE A 178 8.35 20.16 -21.58
N GLN A 179 8.54 21.01 -22.57
CA GLN A 179 9.36 22.23 -22.44
C GLN A 179 8.56 23.39 -21.90
N GLU A 180 7.28 23.47 -22.29
CA GLU A 180 6.41 24.57 -21.92
C GLU A 180 4.96 24.09 -21.81
N ILE A 181 4.27 24.63 -20.82
CA ILE A 181 2.83 24.49 -20.64
C ILE A 181 2.28 25.90 -20.53
N ASN A 182 1.46 26.31 -21.46
CA ASN A 182 0.88 27.64 -21.54
C ASN A 182 -0.64 27.54 -21.44
N ILE A 183 -1.22 28.26 -20.48
CA ILE A 183 -2.66 28.38 -20.30
C ILE A 183 -3.03 29.77 -20.79
N VAL A 184 -3.93 29.86 -21.74
CA VAL A 184 -4.32 31.12 -22.37
C VAL A 184 -5.77 31.41 -22.06
N GLY A 185 -6.04 32.63 -21.55
CA GLY A 185 -7.36 33.04 -21.12
C GLY A 185 -7.57 33.07 -19.62
N ASN A 186 -6.56 32.70 -18.82
CA ASN A 186 -6.55 32.82 -17.37
C ASN A 186 -6.21 34.26 -16.95
N HIS A 187 -7.13 34.91 -16.28
CA HIS A 187 -6.98 36.28 -15.78
C HIS A 187 -7.00 36.36 -14.26
N SER A 188 -7.74 35.45 -13.62
CA SER A 188 -8.01 35.45 -12.18
C SER A 188 -6.93 34.69 -11.40
N PHE A 189 -6.28 33.72 -12.02
CA PHE A 189 -5.27 32.86 -11.37
C PHE A 189 -4.02 32.77 -12.23
N THR A 190 -2.86 32.59 -11.57
CA THR A 190 -1.60 32.36 -12.29
C THR A 190 -1.49 30.93 -12.79
N ASP A 191 -0.71 30.71 -13.84
CA ASP A 191 -0.39 29.36 -14.34
C ASP A 191 0.19 28.45 -13.23
N SER A 192 0.91 29.01 -12.27
CA SER A 192 1.47 28.28 -11.16
C SER A 192 0.38 27.75 -10.23
N ASP A 193 -0.61 28.60 -9.91
CA ASP A 193 -1.71 28.23 -9.02
C ASP A 193 -2.57 27.14 -9.64
N ILE A 194 -2.82 27.23 -10.94
CA ILE A 194 -3.63 26.26 -11.68
C ILE A 194 -2.92 24.91 -11.77
N ARG A 195 -1.60 24.92 -11.92
CA ARG A 195 -0.79 23.70 -12.15
C ARG A 195 -0.22 23.05 -10.88
N ASP A 196 -0.57 23.54 -9.69
CA ASP A 196 0.00 23.03 -8.43
C ASP A 196 -0.28 21.52 -8.23
N ASP A 197 -1.44 21.03 -8.68
CA ASP A 197 -1.84 19.63 -8.58
C ASP A 197 -1.66 18.82 -9.88
N TRP A 198 -0.97 19.39 -10.90
CA TRP A 198 -0.78 18.70 -12.17
C TRP A 198 0.31 17.62 -12.08
N GLU A 199 0.09 16.52 -12.78
CA GLU A 199 1.10 15.45 -12.93
C GLU A 199 2.13 15.77 -14.03
N SER A 200 1.73 16.61 -15.00
CA SER A 200 2.61 17.11 -16.07
C SER A 200 3.29 18.39 -15.64
N GLY A 201 4.59 18.47 -15.85
CA GLY A 201 5.39 19.65 -15.51
C GLY A 201 6.55 19.89 -16.45
N THR A 202 7.15 21.07 -16.36
CA THR A 202 8.40 21.39 -17.04
C THR A 202 9.60 20.83 -16.29
N PRO A 203 10.77 20.61 -16.95
CA PRO A 203 11.96 20.06 -16.33
C PRO A 203 12.40 20.86 -15.10
N ASN A 204 12.56 20.18 -13.98
CA ASN A 204 13.04 20.74 -12.72
C ASN A 204 14.04 19.78 -12.04
N TRP A 205 14.60 20.16 -10.89
CA TRP A 205 15.60 19.37 -10.19
C TRP A 205 15.07 18.01 -9.65
N THR A 206 13.74 17.85 -9.52
CA THR A 206 13.12 16.59 -9.08
C THR A 206 12.72 15.69 -10.26
N SER A 207 12.75 16.19 -11.51
CA SER A 207 12.26 15.47 -12.69
C SER A 207 13.00 14.16 -12.98
N TRP A 208 14.25 14.03 -12.52
CA TRP A 208 15.01 12.77 -12.64
C TRP A 208 14.39 11.61 -11.85
N TYR A 209 13.59 11.92 -10.82
CA TYR A 209 12.91 10.93 -9.96
C TYR A 209 11.42 10.87 -10.26
N SER A 210 10.74 12.01 -10.42
CA SER A 210 9.28 12.09 -10.60
C SER A 210 8.83 11.79 -12.02
N ASN A 211 9.71 11.95 -13.05
CA ASN A 211 9.37 11.87 -14.47
C ASN A 211 8.16 12.74 -14.86
N ASN A 212 7.93 13.84 -14.14
CA ASN A 212 6.83 14.76 -14.41
C ASN A 212 7.03 15.57 -15.70
N ASP A 213 8.27 15.69 -16.17
CA ASP A 213 8.65 16.33 -17.42
C ASP A 213 8.44 15.45 -18.66
N GLN A 214 8.05 14.18 -18.48
CA GLN A 214 7.78 13.26 -19.58
C GLN A 214 6.30 13.33 -19.97
N TYR A 215 6.06 13.58 -21.24
CA TYR A 215 4.72 13.65 -21.78
C TYR A 215 4.01 12.29 -21.72
N SER A 216 2.75 12.32 -21.30
CA SER A 216 1.79 11.25 -21.44
C SER A 216 0.42 11.84 -21.75
N ARG A 217 -0.25 11.30 -22.75
CA ARG A 217 -1.62 11.71 -23.10
C ARG A 217 -2.60 11.50 -21.95
N GLU A 218 -2.43 10.41 -21.21
CA GLU A 218 -3.26 10.08 -20.05
C GLU A 218 -3.08 11.13 -18.94
N LYS A 219 -1.81 11.50 -18.62
CA LYS A 219 -1.53 12.56 -17.65
C LYS A 219 -2.14 13.88 -18.06
N LEU A 220 -1.92 14.31 -19.31
CA LEU A 220 -2.47 15.56 -19.81
C LEU A 220 -4.01 15.57 -19.75
N SER A 221 -4.68 14.47 -20.11
CA SER A 221 -6.13 14.36 -20.00
C SER A 221 -6.59 14.50 -18.54
N GLY A 222 -5.87 13.90 -17.60
CA GLY A 222 -6.09 14.05 -16.17
C GLY A 222 -5.89 15.51 -15.71
N ASP A 223 -4.82 16.14 -16.16
CA ASP A 223 -4.51 17.52 -15.81
C ASP A 223 -5.55 18.52 -16.37
N LEU A 224 -6.06 18.30 -17.60
CA LEU A 224 -7.16 19.10 -18.14
C LEU A 224 -8.47 18.90 -17.35
N THR A 225 -8.72 17.70 -16.85
CA THR A 225 -9.86 17.47 -15.94
C THR A 225 -9.67 18.21 -14.63
N LYS A 226 -8.45 18.21 -14.06
CA LYS A 226 -8.10 18.98 -12.87
C LYS A 226 -8.25 20.48 -13.10
N LEU A 227 -7.88 20.97 -14.31
CA LEU A 227 -8.07 22.35 -14.73
C LEU A 227 -9.55 22.74 -14.68
N ALA A 228 -10.43 21.92 -15.25
CA ALA A 228 -11.86 22.18 -15.21
C ALA A 228 -12.40 22.15 -13.76
N SER A 229 -11.98 21.17 -12.96
CA SER A 229 -12.36 21.12 -11.54
C SER A 229 -11.84 22.34 -10.77
N PHE A 230 -10.61 22.80 -11.05
CA PHE A 230 -10.02 23.96 -10.37
C PHE A 230 -10.90 25.21 -10.45
N TYR A 231 -11.46 25.49 -11.63
CA TYR A 231 -12.33 26.64 -11.84
C TYR A 231 -13.75 26.38 -11.33
N LEU A 232 -14.34 25.23 -11.68
CA LEU A 232 -15.71 24.87 -11.27
C LEU A 232 -15.86 24.75 -9.74
N ASP A 233 -14.79 24.41 -9.03
CA ASP A 233 -14.80 24.35 -7.55
C ASP A 233 -14.59 25.72 -6.91
N ARG A 234 -14.29 26.76 -7.71
CA ARG A 234 -14.05 28.14 -7.24
C ARG A 234 -15.10 29.14 -7.70
N GLY A 235 -16.20 28.65 -8.27
CA GLY A 235 -17.36 29.49 -8.62
C GLY A 235 -17.55 29.74 -10.10
N TYR A 236 -16.64 29.34 -10.95
CA TYR A 236 -16.72 29.63 -12.40
C TYR A 236 -17.62 28.60 -13.10
N ALA A 237 -18.95 28.77 -12.96
CA ALA A 237 -19.91 27.78 -13.42
C ALA A 237 -19.99 27.64 -14.95
N ASP A 238 -19.59 28.65 -15.68
CA ASP A 238 -19.56 28.74 -17.15
C ASP A 238 -18.16 28.50 -17.72
N PHE A 239 -17.21 28.02 -16.89
CA PHE A 239 -15.85 27.66 -17.33
C PHE A 239 -15.87 26.61 -18.44
N ASP A 240 -15.10 26.86 -19.51
CA ASP A 240 -14.89 25.88 -20.59
C ASP A 240 -13.45 25.87 -21.12
N ILE A 241 -13.04 24.71 -21.62
CA ILE A 241 -11.73 24.53 -22.29
C ILE A 241 -11.96 24.58 -23.80
N ASN A 242 -11.72 25.73 -24.40
CA ASN A 242 -11.96 25.97 -25.82
C ASN A 242 -11.01 25.17 -26.73
N SER A 243 -9.79 24.93 -26.28
CA SER A 243 -8.80 24.18 -27.06
C SER A 243 -7.70 23.58 -26.18
N ALA A 244 -7.21 22.41 -26.57
CA ALA A 244 -6.01 21.81 -25.99
C ALA A 244 -5.10 21.32 -27.13
N GLN A 245 -3.99 22.00 -27.34
CA GLN A 245 -3.07 21.71 -28.44
C GLN A 245 -1.74 21.19 -27.90
N VAL A 246 -1.24 20.12 -28.51
CA VAL A 246 0.07 19.54 -28.22
C VAL A 246 0.92 19.64 -29.47
N THR A 247 1.96 20.44 -29.40
CA THR A 247 2.93 20.61 -30.51
C THR A 247 4.19 19.84 -30.19
N ILE A 248 4.66 19.06 -31.17
CA ILE A 248 5.85 18.23 -31.07
C ILE A 248 6.94 18.87 -31.93
N SER A 249 8.14 19.04 -31.38
CA SER A 249 9.31 19.50 -32.14
C SER A 249 9.69 18.54 -33.29
N PRO A 250 10.33 19.03 -34.36
CA PRO A 250 10.72 18.18 -35.50
C PRO A 250 11.63 17.01 -35.13
N ASP A 251 12.44 17.13 -34.09
CA ASP A 251 13.30 16.07 -33.56
C ASP A 251 12.57 15.08 -32.64
N LYS A 252 11.25 15.30 -32.39
CA LYS A 252 10.38 14.49 -31.54
C LYS A 252 10.86 14.32 -30.09
N ARG A 253 11.61 15.31 -29.57
CA ARG A 253 12.15 15.27 -28.20
C ARG A 253 11.54 16.31 -27.27
N SER A 254 10.92 17.33 -27.84
CA SER A 254 10.32 18.44 -27.07
C SER A 254 8.84 18.56 -27.37
N ILE A 255 8.08 18.86 -26.35
CA ILE A 255 6.63 19.05 -26.40
C ILE A 255 6.28 20.41 -25.81
N TYR A 256 5.35 21.07 -26.45
CA TYR A 256 4.76 22.33 -26.07
C TYR A 256 3.26 22.10 -25.96
N ILE A 257 2.67 22.46 -24.82
CA ILE A 257 1.25 22.28 -24.52
C ILE A 257 0.64 23.67 -24.43
N ALA A 258 -0.45 23.90 -25.14
CA ALA A 258 -1.23 25.12 -25.04
C ALA A 258 -2.71 24.74 -24.77
N ALA A 259 -3.26 25.23 -23.66
CA ALA A 259 -4.66 25.10 -23.31
C ALA A 259 -5.32 26.47 -23.36
N GLY A 260 -6.26 26.66 -24.29
CA GLY A 260 -7.11 27.86 -24.34
C GLY A 260 -8.35 27.64 -23.51
N ILE A 261 -8.62 28.57 -22.59
CA ILE A 261 -9.76 28.50 -21.68
C ILE A 261 -10.64 29.73 -21.81
N HIS A 262 -11.88 29.55 -21.40
CA HIS A 262 -12.81 30.63 -21.04
C HIS A 262 -13.05 30.55 -19.55
N GLU A 263 -12.60 31.54 -18.78
CA GLU A 263 -12.77 31.52 -17.31
C GLU A 263 -14.22 31.72 -16.91
N GLY A 264 -14.88 32.64 -17.57
CA GLY A 264 -16.19 33.14 -17.19
C GLY A 264 -16.18 34.00 -15.90
N ASP A 265 -17.33 34.12 -15.28
CA ASP A 265 -17.53 34.89 -14.05
C ASP A 265 -17.75 34.00 -12.83
N VAL A 266 -17.62 34.57 -11.63
CA VAL A 266 -17.89 33.87 -10.37
C VAL A 266 -19.36 33.88 -10.06
N PHE A 267 -19.97 32.72 -9.96
CA PHE A 267 -21.39 32.52 -9.66
C PHE A 267 -21.59 32.15 -8.20
N LYS A 268 -22.78 32.51 -7.68
CA LYS A 268 -23.27 32.11 -6.36
C LYS A 268 -24.50 31.24 -6.50
N VAL A 269 -24.72 30.35 -5.57
CA VAL A 269 -25.94 29.55 -5.49
C VAL A 269 -27.09 30.46 -5.06
N SER A 270 -28.12 30.60 -5.90
CA SER A 270 -29.31 31.43 -5.59
C SER A 270 -30.27 30.69 -4.66
N ASP A 271 -30.63 29.47 -5.03
CA ASP A 271 -31.52 28.61 -4.26
C ASP A 271 -31.20 27.14 -4.49
N ILE A 272 -31.69 26.27 -3.59
CA ILE A 272 -31.50 24.82 -3.67
C ILE A 272 -32.85 24.15 -3.55
N HIS A 273 -33.22 23.41 -4.60
CA HIS A 273 -34.46 22.66 -4.66
C HIS A 273 -34.20 21.15 -4.56
N LEU A 274 -34.96 20.47 -3.71
CA LEU A 274 -35.01 19.02 -3.63
C LEU A 274 -36.29 18.54 -4.30
N LEU A 275 -36.19 17.94 -5.47
CA LEU A 275 -37.32 17.48 -6.26
C LEU A 275 -37.28 15.97 -6.48
N GLY A 276 -38.39 15.38 -6.91
CA GLY A 276 -38.56 13.96 -7.11
C GLY A 276 -39.31 13.29 -5.97
N THR A 277 -38.94 12.07 -5.61
CA THR A 277 -39.60 11.32 -4.54
C THR A 277 -38.77 11.40 -3.25
N LEU A 278 -39.19 12.26 -2.34
CA LEU A 278 -38.56 12.44 -1.04
C LEU A 278 -39.04 11.34 -0.08
N ILE A 279 -38.12 10.46 0.33
CA ILE A 279 -38.38 9.38 1.30
C ILE A 279 -38.22 9.87 2.74
N LEU A 280 -37.33 10.82 2.94
CA LEU A 280 -37.09 11.47 4.23
C LEU A 280 -37.65 12.89 4.21
N PRO A 281 -37.93 13.49 5.38
CA PRO A 281 -38.28 14.90 5.46
C PRO A 281 -37.21 15.76 4.78
N GLU A 282 -37.64 16.77 4.07
CA GLU A 282 -36.76 17.68 3.33
C GLU A 282 -35.69 18.29 4.23
N ASP A 283 -36.08 18.70 5.45
CA ASP A 283 -35.15 19.28 6.43
C ASP A 283 -33.99 18.31 6.78
N ALA A 284 -34.27 17.01 6.86
CA ALA A 284 -33.23 16.01 7.12
C ALA A 284 -32.26 15.83 5.95
N LEU A 285 -32.78 15.95 4.72
CA LEU A 285 -31.95 15.91 3.51
C LEU A 285 -31.16 17.20 3.34
N ARG A 286 -31.71 18.34 3.68
CA ARG A 286 -31.00 19.63 3.66
C ARG A 286 -29.81 19.65 4.64
N GLN A 287 -29.91 18.97 5.80
CA GLN A 287 -28.80 18.90 6.77
C GLN A 287 -27.54 18.18 6.26
N VAL A 288 -27.67 17.33 5.26
CA VAL A 288 -26.50 16.60 4.70
C VAL A 288 -25.90 17.31 3.49
N LEU A 289 -26.56 18.40 3.00
CA LEU A 289 -26.00 19.22 1.94
C LEU A 289 -24.76 19.96 2.45
N ARG A 290 -23.74 19.97 1.60
CA ARG A 290 -22.47 20.66 1.88
C ARG A 290 -22.42 22.09 1.31
N ILE A 291 -23.34 22.41 0.43
CA ILE A 291 -23.49 23.74 -0.18
C ILE A 291 -24.80 24.36 0.23
N GLN A 292 -24.83 25.69 0.41
CA GLN A 292 -26.00 26.44 0.85
C GLN A 292 -26.30 27.63 -0.05
N PRO A 293 -27.57 28.13 -0.08
CA PRO A 293 -27.89 29.36 -0.80
C PRO A 293 -27.03 30.53 -0.32
N GLY A 294 -26.55 31.33 -1.27
CA GLY A 294 -25.66 32.48 -1.04
C GLY A 294 -24.17 32.15 -1.08
N GLU A 295 -23.79 30.89 -1.00
CA GLU A 295 -22.39 30.46 -1.14
C GLU A 295 -21.91 30.53 -2.60
N ILE A 296 -20.63 30.61 -2.78
CA ILE A 296 -19.98 30.52 -4.10
C ILE A 296 -20.25 29.13 -4.67
N PHE A 297 -20.61 29.06 -5.94
CA PHE A 297 -20.80 27.81 -6.65
C PHE A 297 -19.54 26.94 -6.53
N ASN A 298 -19.71 25.68 -6.16
CA ASN A 298 -18.63 24.73 -6.02
C ASN A 298 -19.12 23.36 -6.48
N ARG A 299 -18.61 22.91 -7.63
CA ARG A 299 -19.01 21.62 -8.23
C ARG A 299 -18.72 20.44 -7.32
N HIS A 300 -17.54 20.43 -6.68
CA HIS A 300 -17.14 19.35 -5.78
C HIS A 300 -18.09 19.23 -4.58
N GLU A 301 -18.48 20.34 -3.95
CA GLU A 301 -19.43 20.33 -2.82
C GLU A 301 -20.84 19.92 -3.27
N ILE A 302 -21.23 20.23 -4.52
CA ILE A 302 -22.48 19.78 -5.12
C ILE A 302 -22.48 18.26 -5.34
N GLU A 303 -21.41 17.71 -5.88
CA GLU A 303 -21.22 16.26 -6.07
C GLU A 303 -21.23 15.55 -4.71
N LEU A 304 -20.50 16.06 -3.72
CA LEU A 304 -20.49 15.52 -2.35
C LEU A 304 -21.88 15.59 -1.68
N SER A 305 -22.66 16.63 -1.97
CA SER A 305 -24.05 16.75 -1.48
C SER A 305 -24.95 15.69 -2.11
N SER A 306 -24.81 15.46 -3.41
CA SER A 306 -25.51 14.40 -4.14
C SER A 306 -25.16 13.00 -3.59
N ASP A 307 -23.87 12.74 -3.37
CA ASP A 307 -23.38 11.50 -2.78
C ASP A 307 -23.89 11.32 -1.34
N ALA A 308 -23.89 12.38 -0.53
CA ALA A 308 -24.38 12.33 0.85
C ALA A 308 -25.87 11.96 0.92
N ILE A 309 -26.71 12.54 0.04
CA ILE A 309 -28.11 12.16 -0.04
C ILE A 309 -28.25 10.70 -0.48
N THR A 310 -27.47 10.27 -1.49
CA THR A 310 -27.47 8.88 -1.98
C THR A 310 -27.06 7.91 -0.88
N ASP A 311 -26.03 8.24 -0.10
CA ASP A 311 -25.56 7.44 1.03
C ASP A 311 -26.61 7.29 2.13
N VAL A 312 -27.27 8.39 2.49
CA VAL A 312 -28.36 8.34 3.47
C VAL A 312 -29.48 7.42 3.00
N LEU A 313 -29.92 7.54 1.74
CA LEU A 313 -30.97 6.70 1.18
C LEU A 313 -30.53 5.23 1.06
N SER A 314 -29.30 4.97 0.63
CA SER A 314 -28.77 3.63 0.50
C SER A 314 -28.61 2.92 1.86
N ASN A 315 -28.34 3.67 2.92
CA ASN A 315 -28.21 3.13 4.27
C ASN A 315 -29.55 2.71 4.91
N ILE A 316 -30.69 3.19 4.34
CA ILE A 316 -32.03 2.80 4.79
C ILE A 316 -32.73 1.86 3.81
N GLY A 317 -31.99 1.26 2.88
CA GLY A 317 -32.46 0.19 2.00
C GLY A 317 -32.63 0.56 0.53
N TYR A 318 -32.40 1.80 0.12
CA TYR A 318 -32.58 2.24 -1.28
C TYR A 318 -31.28 2.09 -2.07
N ALA A 319 -30.87 0.85 -2.31
CA ALA A 319 -29.59 0.50 -2.95
C ALA A 319 -29.36 1.10 -4.35
N PHE A 320 -30.43 1.49 -5.02
CA PHE A 320 -30.40 2.01 -6.39
C PHE A 320 -30.85 3.48 -6.47
N ALA A 321 -30.77 4.18 -5.35
CA ALA A 321 -31.06 5.60 -5.32
C ALA A 321 -30.13 6.37 -6.27
N LYS A 322 -30.70 7.32 -6.99
CA LYS A 322 -29.97 8.24 -7.86
C LYS A 322 -30.35 9.66 -7.49
N VAL A 323 -29.37 10.47 -7.29
CA VAL A 323 -29.51 11.91 -7.04
C VAL A 323 -28.74 12.62 -8.14
N GLN A 324 -29.43 13.42 -8.94
CA GLN A 324 -28.85 14.15 -10.05
C GLN A 324 -28.90 15.64 -9.75
N PRO A 325 -27.74 16.28 -9.57
CA PRO A 325 -27.69 17.73 -9.48
C PRO A 325 -27.89 18.34 -10.88
N ILE A 326 -28.83 19.30 -10.98
CA ILE A 326 -29.16 20.01 -12.20
C ILE A 326 -28.92 21.49 -11.92
N PRO A 327 -27.76 22.04 -12.27
CA PRO A 327 -27.51 23.46 -12.16
C PRO A 327 -28.19 24.20 -13.32
N LYS A 328 -28.88 25.30 -13.00
CA LYS A 328 -29.39 26.24 -13.96
C LYS A 328 -28.67 27.58 -13.76
N VAL A 329 -27.82 27.90 -14.72
CA VAL A 329 -27.01 29.12 -14.69
C VAL A 329 -27.84 30.30 -15.17
N ASP A 330 -27.78 31.43 -14.44
CA ASP A 330 -28.31 32.73 -14.80
C ASP A 330 -27.11 33.68 -14.98
N GLU A 331 -26.75 33.92 -16.22
CA GLU A 331 -25.57 34.71 -16.58
C GLU A 331 -25.77 36.21 -16.25
N ASP A 332 -27.05 36.72 -16.35
CA ASP A 332 -27.33 38.14 -16.11
C ASP A 332 -27.15 38.50 -14.61
N ASN A 333 -27.50 37.60 -13.72
CA ASN A 333 -27.43 37.79 -12.26
C ASN A 333 -26.21 37.13 -11.61
N HIS A 334 -25.34 36.42 -12.37
CA HIS A 334 -24.24 35.60 -11.88
C HIS A 334 -24.63 34.62 -10.76
N THR A 335 -25.76 33.92 -10.98
CA THR A 335 -26.29 32.96 -10.00
C THR A 335 -26.58 31.61 -10.62
N VAL A 336 -26.57 30.59 -9.78
CA VAL A 336 -26.93 29.21 -10.15
C VAL A 336 -28.08 28.74 -9.26
N ASP A 337 -29.22 28.43 -9.87
CA ASP A 337 -30.32 27.72 -9.22
C ASP A 337 -30.02 26.20 -9.30
N LEU A 338 -29.93 25.54 -8.15
CA LEU A 338 -29.48 24.16 -8.04
C LEU A 338 -30.67 23.26 -7.66
N THR A 339 -30.98 22.32 -8.54
CA THR A 339 -31.99 21.29 -8.27
C THR A 339 -31.36 19.93 -8.09
N PHE A 340 -31.53 19.29 -6.93
CA PHE A 340 -31.23 17.88 -6.74
C PHE A 340 -32.46 17.03 -7.05
N PHE A 341 -32.45 16.31 -8.16
CA PHE A 341 -33.53 15.42 -8.56
C PHE A 341 -33.31 14.03 -7.96
N ILE A 342 -34.19 13.63 -7.02
CA ILE A 342 -34.05 12.40 -6.22
C ILE A 342 -34.95 11.31 -6.78
N THR A 343 -34.36 10.18 -7.18
CA THR A 343 -35.05 8.97 -7.63
C THR A 343 -34.59 7.79 -6.75
N PRO A 344 -35.31 7.48 -5.65
CA PRO A 344 -34.84 6.47 -4.68
C PRO A 344 -34.87 5.05 -5.22
N GLY A 345 -35.73 4.74 -6.18
CA GLY A 345 -35.96 3.37 -6.62
C GLY A 345 -36.69 2.52 -5.56
N PRO A 346 -36.74 1.18 -5.71
CA PRO A 346 -37.34 0.30 -4.71
C PRO A 346 -36.46 0.16 -3.47
N ARG A 347 -37.07 0.01 -2.30
CA ARG A 347 -36.37 -0.38 -1.08
C ARG A 347 -36.09 -1.88 -1.14
N VAL A 348 -34.84 -2.29 -0.88
CA VAL A 348 -34.41 -3.65 -1.04
C VAL A 348 -33.76 -4.21 0.22
N TYR A 349 -33.85 -5.51 0.41
CA TYR A 349 -33.11 -6.24 1.41
C TYR A 349 -32.18 -7.27 0.78
N VAL A 350 -31.13 -7.64 1.52
CA VAL A 350 -30.13 -8.59 1.07
C VAL A 350 -30.64 -10.01 1.30
N ARG A 351 -30.91 -10.73 0.21
CA ARG A 351 -31.34 -12.14 0.28
C ARG A 351 -30.20 -13.08 0.64
N ARG A 352 -29.09 -13.00 -0.08
CA ARG A 352 -27.91 -13.86 0.09
C ARG A 352 -26.61 -13.12 -0.10
N ILE A 353 -25.57 -13.61 0.59
CA ILE A 353 -24.18 -13.17 0.43
C ILE A 353 -23.37 -14.36 -0.08
N ASN A 354 -22.97 -14.27 -1.34
CA ASN A 354 -22.22 -15.30 -2.05
C ASN A 354 -20.73 -14.96 -2.08
N PHE A 355 -19.88 -15.91 -1.69
CA PHE A 355 -18.43 -15.75 -1.71
C PHE A 355 -17.83 -16.51 -2.88
N LYS A 356 -16.90 -15.88 -3.63
CA LYS A 356 -16.19 -16.45 -4.76
C LYS A 356 -14.71 -16.09 -4.73
N GLY A 357 -13.85 -17.02 -5.15
CA GLY A 357 -12.40 -16.79 -5.23
C GLY A 357 -11.62 -17.20 -3.96
N ASN A 358 -12.31 -17.59 -2.90
CA ASN A 358 -11.67 -18.11 -1.68
C ASN A 358 -11.43 -19.63 -1.83
N THR A 359 -10.29 -19.97 -2.42
CA THR A 359 -9.91 -21.38 -2.70
C THR A 359 -9.19 -22.03 -1.52
N GLN A 360 -8.47 -21.24 -0.73
CA GLN A 360 -7.73 -21.67 0.46
C GLN A 360 -8.43 -21.23 1.74
N THR A 361 -8.94 -20.00 1.77
CA THR A 361 -9.59 -19.43 2.95
C THR A 361 -10.99 -19.99 3.13
N GLN A 362 -11.28 -20.48 4.34
CA GLN A 362 -12.61 -21.01 4.67
C GLN A 362 -13.67 -19.92 4.57
N GLY A 363 -14.84 -20.24 4.01
CA GLY A 363 -15.92 -19.27 3.79
C GLY A 363 -16.44 -18.60 5.07
N GLN A 364 -16.40 -19.32 6.22
CA GLN A 364 -16.77 -18.73 7.51
C GLN A 364 -15.87 -17.54 7.91
N ILE A 365 -14.61 -17.52 7.44
CA ILE A 365 -13.68 -16.41 7.72
C ILE A 365 -14.16 -15.14 7.03
N LEU A 366 -14.63 -15.23 5.77
CA LEU A 366 -15.20 -14.10 5.06
C LEU A 366 -16.54 -13.68 5.68
N ARG A 367 -17.39 -14.65 5.99
CA ARG A 367 -18.74 -14.39 6.51
C ARG A 367 -18.74 -13.65 7.86
N ARG A 368 -17.83 -13.96 8.77
CA ARG A 368 -17.73 -13.28 10.07
C ARG A 368 -17.29 -11.82 9.97
N GLU A 369 -16.59 -11.45 8.87
CA GLU A 369 -16.17 -10.07 8.63
C GLU A 369 -17.28 -9.21 8.03
N MET A 370 -18.37 -9.81 7.55
CA MET A 370 -19.50 -9.07 7.01
C MET A 370 -20.24 -8.31 8.13
N ARG A 371 -20.61 -7.07 7.81
CA ARG A 371 -21.46 -6.22 8.67
C ARG A 371 -22.85 -6.02 8.06
N GLN A 372 -22.98 -6.27 6.76
CA GLN A 372 -24.29 -6.48 6.13
C GLN A 372 -24.71 -7.92 6.36
N TYR A 373 -25.94 -8.13 6.83
CA TYR A 373 -26.51 -9.45 7.11
C TYR A 373 -27.52 -9.85 6.04
N GLU A 374 -27.65 -11.15 5.81
CA GLU A 374 -28.73 -11.74 5.02
C GLU A 374 -30.07 -11.52 5.73
N GLY A 375 -31.13 -11.21 4.99
CA GLY A 375 -32.45 -10.86 5.55
C GLY A 375 -32.59 -9.45 6.08
N ALA A 376 -31.52 -8.68 6.17
CA ALA A 376 -31.54 -7.28 6.60
C ALA A 376 -31.73 -6.33 5.42
N TRP A 377 -32.24 -5.12 5.70
CA TRP A 377 -32.26 -4.05 4.73
C TRP A 377 -30.83 -3.76 4.23
N TYR A 378 -30.73 -3.44 2.95
CA TYR A 378 -29.49 -3.01 2.34
C TYR A 378 -28.92 -1.78 3.05
N SER A 379 -27.63 -1.77 3.31
CA SER A 379 -26.89 -0.62 3.83
C SER A 379 -25.53 -0.53 3.18
N GLN A 380 -25.30 0.52 2.40
CA GLN A 380 -24.01 0.76 1.74
C GLN A 380 -22.88 0.87 2.75
N ALA A 381 -23.10 1.60 3.84
CA ALA A 381 -22.11 1.74 4.91
C ALA A 381 -21.73 0.39 5.55
N ALA A 382 -22.69 -0.53 5.71
CA ALA A 382 -22.40 -1.87 6.22
C ALA A 382 -21.60 -2.70 5.21
N ILE A 383 -21.86 -2.55 3.90
CA ILE A 383 -21.13 -3.20 2.82
C ILE A 383 -19.71 -2.67 2.72
N ASP A 384 -19.52 -1.34 2.75
CA ASP A 384 -18.20 -0.71 2.69
C ASP A 384 -17.36 -1.10 3.90
N ARG A 385 -17.96 -1.10 5.08
CA ARG A 385 -17.30 -1.60 6.29
C ARG A 385 -16.89 -3.06 6.16
N SER A 386 -17.74 -3.91 5.58
CA SER A 386 -17.41 -5.32 5.30
C SER A 386 -16.23 -5.44 4.35
N LYS A 387 -16.21 -4.64 3.28
CA LYS A 387 -15.11 -4.59 2.33
C LYS A 387 -13.79 -4.21 2.99
N VAL A 388 -13.79 -3.13 3.79
CA VAL A 388 -12.61 -2.68 4.54
C VAL A 388 -12.12 -3.75 5.52
N ARG A 389 -13.03 -4.43 6.22
CA ARG A 389 -12.67 -5.52 7.15
C ARG A 389 -12.02 -6.70 6.42
N LEU A 390 -12.60 -7.14 5.30
CA LEU A 390 -12.01 -8.19 4.47
C LEU A 390 -10.62 -7.82 3.95
N GLN A 391 -10.44 -6.58 3.50
CA GLN A 391 -9.14 -6.07 3.06
C GLN A 391 -8.09 -6.03 4.19
N ARG A 392 -8.51 -5.65 5.41
CA ARG A 392 -7.64 -5.60 6.60
C ARG A 392 -7.13 -6.97 7.06
N LEU A 393 -7.77 -8.07 6.66
CA LEU A 393 -7.26 -9.41 6.95
C LEU A 393 -5.87 -9.65 6.34
N GLY A 394 -5.55 -9.00 5.22
CA GLY A 394 -4.28 -9.20 4.50
C GLY A 394 -4.18 -10.56 3.82
N TYR A 395 -5.32 -11.22 3.55
CA TYR A 395 -5.38 -12.51 2.84
C TYR A 395 -5.73 -12.33 1.37
N PHE A 396 -6.21 -11.15 0.99
CA PHE A 396 -6.76 -10.85 -0.32
C PHE A 396 -6.05 -9.65 -0.94
N LYS A 397 -5.61 -9.83 -2.17
CA LYS A 397 -5.05 -8.77 -3.00
C LYS A 397 -6.13 -7.80 -3.46
N ASP A 398 -7.33 -8.33 -3.73
CA ASP A 398 -8.49 -7.55 -4.14
C ASP A 398 -9.77 -8.11 -3.54
N VAL A 399 -10.68 -7.21 -3.18
CA VAL A 399 -12.01 -7.51 -2.64
C VAL A 399 -13.03 -6.61 -3.33
N THR A 400 -13.94 -7.21 -4.09
CA THR A 400 -15.08 -6.51 -4.68
C THR A 400 -16.39 -7.08 -4.15
N ILE A 401 -17.37 -6.20 -3.90
CA ILE A 401 -18.72 -6.59 -3.48
C ILE A 401 -19.70 -6.00 -4.48
N ASP A 402 -20.28 -6.87 -5.29
CA ASP A 402 -21.24 -6.50 -6.31
C ASP A 402 -22.66 -6.72 -5.80
N THR A 403 -23.52 -5.72 -5.90
CA THR A 403 -24.95 -5.82 -5.60
C THR A 403 -25.71 -6.18 -6.85
N VAL A 404 -26.36 -7.34 -6.85
CA VAL A 404 -27.08 -7.88 -8.03
C VAL A 404 -28.55 -8.04 -7.70
N LYS A 405 -29.43 -7.50 -8.55
CA LYS A 405 -30.87 -7.70 -8.43
C LYS A 405 -31.23 -9.17 -8.62
N VAL A 406 -32.15 -9.69 -7.81
CA VAL A 406 -32.67 -11.04 -7.95
C VAL A 406 -33.71 -11.07 -9.06
N PRO A 407 -33.56 -11.89 -10.10
CA PRO A 407 -34.56 -12.01 -11.16
C PRO A 407 -35.91 -12.43 -10.60
N GLY A 408 -37.00 -11.74 -11.02
CA GLY A 408 -38.37 -12.03 -10.62
C GLY A 408 -38.83 -11.40 -9.30
N THR A 409 -37.95 -10.63 -8.62
CA THR A 409 -38.27 -9.86 -7.42
C THR A 409 -38.02 -8.37 -7.65
N THR A 410 -38.72 -7.52 -6.90
CA THR A 410 -38.57 -6.06 -7.00
C THR A 410 -37.79 -5.47 -5.83
N ASP A 411 -37.67 -6.23 -4.73
CA ASP A 411 -37.21 -5.78 -3.41
C ASP A 411 -36.08 -6.66 -2.84
N GLU A 412 -35.48 -7.54 -3.64
CA GLU A 412 -34.38 -8.39 -3.21
C GLU A 412 -33.12 -8.16 -4.02
N VAL A 413 -31.98 -8.23 -3.31
CA VAL A 413 -30.65 -8.22 -3.92
C VAL A 413 -29.78 -9.32 -3.34
N ASP A 414 -28.88 -9.86 -4.16
CA ASP A 414 -27.79 -10.72 -3.74
C ASP A 414 -26.49 -9.92 -3.72
N LEU A 415 -25.67 -10.13 -2.71
CA LEU A 415 -24.31 -9.60 -2.65
C LEU A 415 -23.33 -10.68 -3.14
N ASN A 416 -22.57 -10.37 -4.17
CA ASN A 416 -21.50 -11.24 -4.68
C ASN A 416 -20.15 -10.67 -4.22
N VAL A 417 -19.60 -11.27 -3.17
CA VAL A 417 -18.27 -10.95 -2.64
C VAL A 417 -17.24 -11.76 -3.43
N LYS A 418 -16.47 -11.08 -4.28
CA LYS A 418 -15.38 -11.69 -5.04
C LYS A 418 -14.07 -11.30 -4.38
N VAL A 419 -13.25 -12.29 -4.09
CA VAL A 419 -11.92 -12.08 -3.52
C VAL A 419 -10.86 -12.69 -4.44
N THR A 420 -9.71 -12.06 -4.48
CA THR A 420 -8.50 -12.62 -5.10
C THR A 420 -7.51 -12.90 -3.99
N GLU A 421 -7.29 -14.17 -3.69
CA GLU A 421 -6.38 -14.56 -2.60
C GLU A 421 -4.93 -14.20 -2.92
N GLU A 422 -4.22 -13.77 -1.88
CA GLU A 422 -2.78 -13.55 -1.89
C GLU A 422 -2.10 -14.58 -0.99
N SER A 423 -0.81 -14.83 -1.23
CA SER A 423 -0.05 -15.74 -0.37
C SER A 423 -0.03 -15.20 1.06
N SER A 424 -0.65 -15.95 1.99
CA SER A 424 -0.63 -15.63 3.42
C SER A 424 0.69 -16.02 4.11
N GLY A 425 1.53 -16.80 3.44
CA GLY A 425 2.85 -17.18 3.88
C GLY A 425 3.88 -16.11 3.52
N GLN A 426 4.64 -15.67 4.51
CA GLN A 426 5.71 -14.69 4.35
C GLN A 426 7.00 -15.26 4.90
N PHE A 427 8.05 -15.20 4.11
CA PHE A 427 9.41 -15.44 4.55
C PHE A 427 10.16 -14.11 4.47
N GLN A 428 10.72 -13.68 5.57
CA GLN A 428 11.47 -12.44 5.66
C GLN A 428 12.87 -12.75 6.19
N PHE A 429 13.87 -12.32 5.45
CA PHE A 429 15.26 -12.28 5.89
C PHE A 429 15.67 -10.81 5.96
N GLY A 430 16.19 -10.37 7.09
CA GLY A 430 16.62 -9.00 7.32
C GLY A 430 18.06 -8.95 7.81
N VAL A 431 18.78 -7.99 7.27
CA VAL A 431 20.09 -7.57 7.79
C VAL A 431 19.95 -6.10 8.16
N GLY A 432 20.30 -5.76 9.38
CA GLY A 432 20.25 -4.38 9.86
C GLY A 432 21.55 -3.99 10.54
N TYR A 433 21.69 -2.71 10.84
CA TYR A 433 22.78 -2.17 11.59
C TYR A 433 22.28 -1.06 12.52
N SER A 434 22.76 -1.03 13.74
CA SER A 434 22.68 0.15 14.61
C SER A 434 24.00 0.33 15.35
N GLN A 435 24.24 1.55 15.83
CA GLN A 435 25.47 1.88 16.54
C GLN A 435 25.64 1.00 17.79
N VAL A 436 24.56 0.70 18.50
CA VAL A 436 24.58 -0.13 19.72
C VAL A 436 24.52 -1.62 19.41
N SER A 437 23.66 -2.03 18.49
CA SER A 437 23.43 -3.46 18.21
C SER A 437 24.45 -4.07 17.26
N GLY A 438 25.29 -3.24 16.61
CA GLY A 438 26.13 -3.71 15.51
C GLY A 438 25.27 -4.27 14.37
N ILE A 439 25.75 -5.36 13.76
CA ILE A 439 24.99 -6.07 12.71
C ILE A 439 23.87 -6.88 13.36
N ILE A 440 22.65 -6.68 12.85
CA ILE A 440 21.45 -7.40 13.26
C ILE A 440 21.07 -8.36 12.11
N LEU A 441 20.97 -9.62 12.41
CA LEU A 441 20.44 -10.64 11.50
C LEU A 441 19.07 -11.08 12.02
N SER A 442 18.06 -11.04 11.18
CA SER A 442 16.72 -11.51 11.53
C SER A 442 16.16 -12.40 10.43
N THR A 443 15.50 -13.46 10.83
CA THR A 443 14.78 -14.35 9.93
C THR A 443 13.41 -14.58 10.54
N SER A 444 12.36 -14.39 9.77
CA SER A 444 10.99 -14.63 10.21
C SER A 444 10.24 -15.44 9.14
N ILE A 445 9.53 -16.44 9.60
CA ILE A 445 8.54 -17.19 8.82
C ILE A 445 7.21 -16.92 9.48
N ALA A 446 6.25 -16.40 8.74
CA ALA A 446 4.90 -16.14 9.24
C ALA A 446 3.86 -16.63 8.24
N ASN A 447 2.73 -17.08 8.75
CA ASN A 447 1.55 -17.35 7.97
C ASN A 447 0.34 -16.75 8.70
N ASN A 448 -0.29 -15.76 8.07
CA ASN A 448 -1.40 -15.01 8.66
C ASN A 448 -2.75 -15.72 8.49
N ASN A 449 -2.81 -16.75 7.65
CA ASN A 449 -4.02 -17.54 7.40
C ASN A 449 -3.67 -19.03 7.35
N PHE A 450 -3.14 -19.54 8.47
CA PHE A 450 -2.64 -20.90 8.56
C PHE A 450 -3.75 -21.92 8.27
N LEU A 451 -3.53 -22.75 7.25
CA LEU A 451 -4.50 -23.74 6.74
C LEU A 451 -5.86 -23.14 6.36
N GLY A 452 -5.92 -21.87 6.00
CA GLY A 452 -7.18 -21.19 5.62
C GLY A 452 -8.13 -20.91 6.78
N THR A 453 -7.68 -21.09 8.04
CA THR A 453 -8.50 -20.95 9.24
C THR A 453 -8.53 -19.54 9.83
N GLY A 454 -7.76 -18.59 9.23
CA GLY A 454 -7.58 -17.25 9.78
C GLY A 454 -6.67 -17.19 11.00
N ASN A 455 -6.10 -18.31 11.44
CA ASN A 455 -5.11 -18.34 12.51
C ASN A 455 -3.76 -17.83 12.00
N ARG A 456 -3.02 -17.19 12.89
CA ARG A 456 -1.68 -16.68 12.60
C ARG A 456 -0.65 -17.53 13.32
N ILE A 457 0.39 -17.91 12.61
CA ILE A 457 1.57 -18.58 13.19
C ILE A 457 2.82 -17.86 12.71
N SER A 458 3.78 -17.66 13.60
CA SER A 458 5.08 -17.12 13.22
C SER A 458 6.20 -17.73 14.03
N ALA A 459 7.36 -17.85 13.40
CA ALA A 459 8.62 -18.19 14.04
C ALA A 459 9.67 -17.16 13.65
N THR A 460 10.33 -16.56 14.63
CA THR A 460 11.32 -15.50 14.44
C THR A 460 12.62 -15.89 15.11
N PHE A 461 13.71 -15.71 14.38
CA PHE A 461 15.07 -15.76 14.91
C PHE A 461 15.71 -14.40 14.72
N SER A 462 16.33 -13.85 15.78
CA SER A 462 17.08 -12.61 15.73
C SER A 462 18.42 -12.79 16.42
N LYS A 463 19.48 -12.24 15.83
CA LYS A 463 20.82 -12.21 16.40
C LYS A 463 21.46 -10.85 16.17
N SER A 464 22.00 -10.27 17.22
CA SER A 464 22.86 -9.07 17.16
C SER A 464 24.10 -9.27 18.05
N LEU A 465 24.86 -8.21 18.26
CA LEU A 465 26.02 -8.23 19.16
C LEU A 465 25.62 -8.68 20.58
N PHE A 466 24.51 -8.16 21.08
CA PHE A 466 24.09 -8.40 22.46
C PHE A 466 22.87 -9.32 22.59
N LEU A 467 22.15 -9.59 21.49
CA LEU A 467 20.87 -10.31 21.50
C LEU A 467 20.95 -11.60 20.73
N LYS A 468 20.40 -12.67 21.31
CA LYS A 468 20.00 -13.87 20.57
C LYS A 468 18.63 -14.32 21.01
N GLN A 469 17.67 -14.30 20.09
CA GLN A 469 16.27 -14.57 20.36
C GLN A 469 15.71 -15.62 19.41
N TYR A 470 14.96 -16.55 19.96
CA TYR A 470 14.08 -17.46 19.25
C TYR A 470 12.67 -17.25 19.79
N GLN A 471 11.72 -17.06 18.91
CA GLN A 471 10.33 -16.84 19.29
C GLN A 471 9.40 -17.59 18.37
N VAL A 472 8.41 -18.26 18.94
CA VAL A 472 7.30 -18.89 18.20
C VAL A 472 6.01 -18.34 18.77
N SER A 473 5.11 -17.89 17.91
CA SER A 473 3.79 -17.39 18.32
C SER A 473 2.68 -18.00 17.48
N PHE A 474 1.54 -18.22 18.12
CA PHE A 474 0.29 -18.63 17.50
C PHE A 474 -0.82 -17.71 18.01
N PHE A 475 -1.71 -17.29 17.10
CA PHE A 475 -2.87 -16.47 17.46
C PHE A 475 -4.11 -16.91 16.67
N ASN A 476 -5.16 -17.26 17.41
CA ASN A 476 -6.50 -17.45 16.87
C ASN A 476 -7.33 -16.20 17.18
N PRO A 477 -7.68 -15.36 16.20
CA PRO A 477 -8.43 -14.12 16.44
C PRO A 477 -9.89 -14.34 16.82
N TYR A 478 -10.41 -15.56 16.65
CA TYR A 478 -11.80 -15.91 16.89
C TYR A 478 -11.91 -17.25 17.64
N LEU A 479 -11.49 -17.26 18.91
CA LEU A 479 -11.78 -18.37 19.82
C LEU A 479 -13.29 -18.51 20.02
N THR A 480 -13.99 -17.37 20.01
CA THR A 480 -15.45 -17.28 20.11
C THR A 480 -16.00 -16.51 18.91
N ASP A 481 -17.29 -16.69 18.61
CA ASP A 481 -17.98 -15.95 17.53
C ASP A 481 -18.06 -14.44 17.79
N SER A 482 -17.96 -14.01 19.06
CA SER A 482 -17.87 -12.60 19.43
C SER A 482 -16.53 -11.94 19.12
N GLY A 483 -15.54 -12.72 18.62
CA GLY A 483 -14.23 -12.18 18.22
C GLY A 483 -13.22 -12.13 19.36
N ILE A 484 -13.45 -12.86 20.48
CA ILE A 484 -12.40 -13.02 21.50
C ILE A 484 -11.31 -13.90 20.92
N GLY A 485 -10.09 -13.36 20.86
CA GLY A 485 -8.91 -14.08 20.38
C GLY A 485 -8.14 -14.75 21.50
N ILE A 486 -7.37 -15.79 21.16
CA ILE A 486 -6.39 -16.42 22.04
C ILE A 486 -5.02 -16.49 21.36
N GLY A 487 -3.99 -16.11 22.11
CA GLY A 487 -2.61 -16.19 21.67
C GLY A 487 -1.74 -17.03 22.59
N TYR A 488 -0.74 -17.67 21.98
CA TYR A 488 0.32 -18.39 22.68
C TYR A 488 1.66 -17.86 22.17
N ASN A 489 2.60 -17.62 23.08
CA ASN A 489 3.93 -17.18 22.75
C ASN A 489 4.96 -17.96 23.56
N ALA A 490 5.97 -18.49 22.87
CA ALA A 490 7.11 -19.13 23.49
C ALA A 490 8.39 -18.45 22.99
N SER A 491 9.27 -18.06 23.91
CA SER A 491 10.55 -17.44 23.51
C SER A 491 11.70 -17.88 24.39
N VAL A 492 12.88 -17.93 23.74
CA VAL A 492 14.19 -18.06 24.40
C VAL A 492 14.99 -16.83 24.04
N LEU A 493 15.38 -16.07 25.04
CA LEU A 493 16.07 -14.80 24.90
C LEU A 493 17.38 -14.84 25.68
N LYS A 494 18.49 -14.55 25.01
CA LYS A 494 19.81 -14.39 25.62
C LYS A 494 20.30 -12.97 25.37
N LEU A 495 20.64 -12.28 26.44
CA LEU A 495 21.07 -10.88 26.43
C LEU A 495 22.41 -10.71 27.10
N ASN A 496 23.30 -9.96 26.46
CA ASN A 496 24.51 -9.39 27.05
C ASN A 496 24.26 -7.91 27.31
N GLN A 497 23.91 -7.54 28.52
CA GLN A 497 23.47 -6.18 28.85
C GLN A 497 24.61 -5.14 28.71
N ALA A 498 25.86 -5.54 28.88
CA ALA A 498 27.00 -4.66 28.71
C ALA A 498 27.09 -4.03 27.32
N GLU A 499 26.72 -4.77 26.32
CA GLU A 499 26.74 -4.31 24.92
C GLU A 499 25.56 -3.39 24.58
N GLN A 500 24.63 -3.20 25.52
CA GLN A 500 23.49 -2.27 25.38
C GLN A 500 23.70 -0.93 26.11
N ASN A 501 24.93 -0.59 26.50
CA ASN A 501 25.21 0.53 27.39
C ASN A 501 24.53 0.39 28.76
N ILE A 502 24.26 -0.83 29.20
CA ILE A 502 23.68 -1.14 30.51
C ILE A 502 24.79 -1.74 31.40
N ALA A 503 24.62 -1.64 32.70
CA ALA A 503 25.55 -2.24 33.65
C ALA A 503 25.75 -3.75 33.35
N SER A 504 26.98 -4.20 33.36
CA SER A 504 27.40 -5.52 32.83
C SER A 504 26.80 -6.69 33.59
N TYR A 505 25.96 -7.45 32.95
CA TYR A 505 25.50 -8.79 33.34
C TYR A 505 24.94 -9.54 32.13
N LEU A 506 24.82 -10.86 32.24
CA LEU A 506 24.16 -11.67 31.21
C LEU A 506 22.79 -12.12 31.76
N SER A 507 21.79 -12.18 30.86
CA SER A 507 20.51 -12.74 31.21
C SER A 507 20.00 -13.70 30.13
N ASP A 508 19.67 -14.93 30.54
CA ASP A 508 19.03 -15.94 29.72
C ASP A 508 17.59 -16.12 30.20
N THR A 509 16.59 -15.79 29.36
CA THR A 509 15.19 -15.88 29.71
C THR A 509 14.45 -16.87 28.82
N ASP A 510 13.89 -17.90 29.43
CA ASP A 510 12.93 -18.79 28.82
C ASP A 510 11.52 -18.35 29.22
N SER A 511 10.61 -18.14 28.27
CA SER A 511 9.25 -17.70 28.54
C SER A 511 8.21 -18.44 27.73
N PHE A 512 7.09 -18.69 28.37
CA PHE A 512 5.85 -19.14 27.73
C PHE A 512 4.69 -18.33 28.26
N SER A 513 3.84 -17.80 27.38
CA SER A 513 2.65 -17.03 27.76
C SER A 513 1.44 -17.37 26.91
N THR A 514 0.29 -17.21 27.50
CA THR A 514 -1.01 -17.23 26.82
C THR A 514 -1.76 -15.96 27.16
N TYR A 515 -2.53 -15.45 26.19
CA TYR A 515 -3.36 -14.28 26.40
C TYR A 515 -4.68 -14.37 25.65
N LEU A 516 -5.70 -13.74 26.20
CA LEU A 516 -6.98 -13.49 25.57
C LEU A 516 -7.01 -12.04 25.06
N SER A 517 -7.52 -11.84 23.88
CA SER A 517 -7.70 -10.52 23.25
C SER A 517 -9.19 -10.24 23.08
N PHE A 518 -9.65 -9.15 23.67
CA PHE A 518 -11.04 -8.71 23.68
C PHE A 518 -11.16 -7.44 22.83
N PRO A 519 -11.64 -7.50 21.58
CA PRO A 519 -11.99 -6.31 20.83
C PRO A 519 -13.26 -5.70 21.40
N ILE A 520 -13.17 -4.51 22.00
CA ILE A 520 -14.31 -3.81 22.59
C ILE A 520 -15.03 -2.99 21.52
N SER A 521 -14.24 -2.35 20.64
CA SER A 521 -14.74 -1.57 19.51
C SER A 521 -13.84 -1.78 18.28
N GLU A 522 -14.06 -1.04 17.20
CA GLU A 522 -13.16 -1.03 16.02
C GLU A 522 -11.79 -0.42 16.37
N THR A 523 -11.70 0.38 17.41
CA THR A 523 -10.51 1.11 17.83
C THR A 523 -9.94 0.64 19.17
N ASP A 524 -10.72 -0.09 19.98
CA ASP A 524 -10.40 -0.43 21.35
C ASP A 524 -10.23 -1.93 21.57
N SER A 525 -9.17 -2.30 22.23
CA SER A 525 -8.92 -3.68 22.63
C SER A 525 -8.35 -3.80 24.04
N ILE A 526 -8.74 -4.86 24.74
CA ILE A 526 -8.13 -5.28 26.00
C ILE A 526 -7.47 -6.64 25.78
N ASN A 527 -6.26 -6.80 26.29
CA ASN A 527 -5.58 -8.08 26.33
C ASN A 527 -5.29 -8.47 27.78
N ALA A 528 -5.63 -9.69 28.15
CA ALA A 528 -5.35 -10.27 29.46
C ALA A 528 -4.54 -11.55 29.29
N GLY A 529 -3.37 -11.63 29.88
CA GLY A 529 -2.45 -12.73 29.68
C GLY A 529 -1.82 -13.23 30.99
N ILE A 530 -1.39 -14.49 30.98
CA ILE A 530 -0.60 -15.09 32.02
C ILE A 530 0.61 -15.79 31.39
N GLY A 531 1.75 -15.72 32.05
CA GLY A 531 3.00 -16.31 31.56
C GLY A 531 3.74 -17.10 32.64
N ILE A 532 4.75 -17.81 32.21
CA ILE A 532 5.78 -18.43 33.05
C ILE A 532 7.11 -18.02 32.46
N ASN A 533 7.93 -17.33 33.25
CA ASN A 533 9.26 -16.88 32.88
C ASN A 533 10.29 -17.51 33.83
N LYS A 534 11.39 -17.98 33.22
CA LYS A 534 12.59 -18.40 33.95
C LYS A 534 13.74 -17.56 33.44
N THR A 535 14.29 -16.69 34.28
CA THR A 535 15.42 -15.84 33.93
C THR A 535 16.64 -16.23 34.75
N LYS A 536 17.68 -16.70 34.09
CA LYS A 536 18.99 -16.96 34.69
C LYS A 536 19.86 -15.71 34.55
N LEU A 537 20.41 -15.25 35.65
CA LEU A 537 21.31 -14.10 35.70
C LEU A 537 22.72 -14.59 35.95
N ASP A 538 23.64 -14.15 35.10
CA ASP A 538 25.07 -14.40 35.28
C ASP A 538 25.80 -13.07 35.53
N LEU A 539 26.23 -12.86 36.75
CA LEU A 539 26.98 -11.66 37.18
C LEU A 539 28.49 -11.96 37.07
N ILE A 540 29.23 -11.03 36.49
CA ILE A 540 30.63 -11.20 36.17
C ILE A 540 31.45 -10.43 37.26
N PRO A 541 32.14 -11.14 38.16
CA PRO A 541 32.92 -10.50 39.19
C PRO A 541 33.90 -9.48 38.62
N GLY A 542 33.95 -8.31 39.21
CA GLY A 542 34.77 -7.18 38.77
C GLY A 542 34.23 -6.35 37.61
N PHE A 543 33.23 -6.83 36.85
CA PHE A 543 32.59 -6.08 35.79
C PHE A 543 31.15 -5.68 36.13
N THR A 544 30.44 -6.60 36.80
CA THR A 544 29.07 -6.30 37.27
C THR A 544 29.13 -5.40 38.50
N PRO A 545 28.30 -4.33 38.56
CA PRO A 545 28.23 -3.48 39.75
C PRO A 545 27.95 -4.24 41.02
N GLN A 546 28.65 -3.89 42.10
CA GLN A 546 28.48 -4.52 43.42
C GLN A 546 27.04 -4.49 43.92
N VAL A 547 26.28 -3.43 43.65
CA VAL A 547 24.87 -3.27 44.03
C VAL A 547 23.99 -4.39 43.47
N PHE A 548 24.33 -4.96 42.30
CA PHE A 548 23.60 -6.10 41.73
C PHE A 548 23.86 -7.39 42.50
N PHE A 549 25.13 -7.63 42.88
CA PHE A 549 25.48 -8.72 43.79
C PHE A 549 24.77 -8.60 45.14
N ASP A 550 24.75 -7.38 45.70
CA ASP A 550 24.10 -7.15 47.00
C ASP A 550 22.59 -7.38 46.91
N GLN A 551 21.99 -6.97 45.80
CA GLN A 551 20.57 -7.25 45.58
C GLN A 551 20.30 -8.75 45.39
N ILE A 552 21.13 -9.48 44.62
CA ILE A 552 21.00 -10.92 44.43
C ILE A 552 21.23 -11.65 45.75
N ASN A 553 22.16 -11.21 46.58
CA ASN A 553 22.36 -11.80 47.92
C ASN A 553 21.14 -11.65 48.80
N LYS A 554 20.41 -10.54 48.72
CA LYS A 554 19.12 -10.37 49.41
C LYS A 554 18.02 -11.20 48.80
N ILE A 555 17.97 -11.42 47.50
CA ILE A 555 17.02 -12.29 46.79
C ILE A 555 17.35 -13.75 47.10
N GLY A 556 18.60 -14.13 47.22
CA GLY A 556 19.08 -15.46 47.52
C GLY A 556 19.18 -16.41 46.28
N HIS A 557 18.85 -15.94 45.09
CA HIS A 557 18.79 -16.76 43.86
C HIS A 557 19.34 -16.04 42.66
N TYR A 558 20.11 -16.72 41.79
CA TYR A 558 20.53 -16.26 40.45
C TYR A 558 19.53 -16.65 39.35
N THR A 559 18.61 -17.55 39.64
CA THR A 559 17.56 -17.94 38.70
C THR A 559 16.23 -17.47 39.27
N MET A 560 15.59 -16.59 38.49
CA MET A 560 14.31 -15.99 38.82
C MET A 560 13.20 -16.80 38.15
N HIS A 561 12.24 -17.24 38.92
CA HIS A 561 10.99 -17.83 38.46
C HIS A 561 9.88 -16.81 38.66
N ASN A 562 9.18 -16.47 37.56
CA ASN A 562 8.13 -15.48 37.61
C ASN A 562 6.90 -15.96 36.85
N THR A 563 5.72 -15.66 37.37
CA THR A 563 4.44 -15.90 36.71
C THR A 563 3.74 -14.57 36.56
N PRO A 564 4.04 -13.81 35.47
CA PRO A 564 3.44 -12.53 35.20
C PRO A 564 1.99 -12.67 34.76
N LEU A 565 1.10 -11.93 35.41
CA LEU A 565 -0.24 -11.59 34.94
C LEU A 565 -0.17 -10.26 34.24
N THR A 566 -0.58 -10.20 32.98
CA THR A 566 -0.55 -8.96 32.18
C THR A 566 -1.96 -8.53 31.81
N LEU A 567 -2.23 -7.23 31.92
CA LEU A 567 -3.46 -6.61 31.44
C LEU A 567 -3.07 -5.38 30.64
N SER A 568 -3.52 -5.29 29.40
CA SER A 568 -3.26 -4.13 28.56
C SER A 568 -4.52 -3.64 27.86
N TYR A 569 -4.66 -2.32 27.76
CA TYR A 569 -5.66 -1.62 26.96
C TYR A 569 -4.96 -0.87 25.86
N SER A 570 -5.54 -0.91 24.64
CA SER A 570 -5.06 -0.15 23.50
C SER A 570 -6.23 0.53 22.80
N HIS A 571 -6.06 1.83 22.51
CA HIS A 571 -6.93 2.66 21.69
C HIS A 571 -6.16 3.11 20.46
N ASP A 572 -6.57 2.68 19.26
CA ASP A 572 -5.90 2.96 17.98
C ASP A 572 -6.86 3.62 16.99
N THR A 573 -6.62 4.89 16.72
CA THR A 573 -7.37 5.71 15.74
C THR A 573 -6.51 6.22 14.61
N LEU A 574 -5.28 5.68 14.47
CA LEU A 574 -4.35 6.10 13.43
C LEU A 574 -4.94 5.85 12.03
N ASN A 575 -4.87 6.86 11.18
CA ASN A 575 -5.36 6.77 9.80
C ASN A 575 -4.46 5.95 8.87
N LYS A 576 -3.16 5.82 9.18
CA LYS A 576 -2.16 5.05 8.44
C LYS A 576 -1.18 4.41 9.40
N PHE A 577 -0.66 3.24 9.05
CA PHE A 577 0.37 2.55 9.83
C PHE A 577 1.73 3.26 9.75
N PHE A 578 2.17 3.62 8.54
CA PHE A 578 3.37 4.39 8.31
C PHE A 578 2.97 5.81 7.88
N LYS A 579 3.65 6.84 8.45
CA LYS A 579 3.36 8.25 8.21
C LYS A 579 1.89 8.62 8.51
N PRO A 580 1.41 8.37 9.76
CA PRO A 580 0.11 8.88 10.17
C PRO A 580 0.05 10.39 10.06
N THR A 581 -1.11 10.92 9.73
CA THR A 581 -1.36 12.37 9.66
C THR A 581 -2.42 12.85 10.64
N ARG A 582 -3.19 11.90 11.18
CA ARG A 582 -4.25 12.16 12.18
C ARG A 582 -4.55 10.91 12.99
N GLY A 583 -5.12 11.12 14.16
CA GLY A 583 -5.48 10.07 15.10
C GLY A 583 -4.37 9.77 16.08
N GLY A 584 -4.58 8.83 16.97
CA GLY A 584 -3.64 8.49 18.02
C GLY A 584 -3.63 7.01 18.37
N LEU A 585 -2.57 6.59 19.02
CA LEU A 585 -2.40 5.28 19.65
C LEU A 585 -2.08 5.48 21.10
N GLN A 586 -2.99 5.09 22.00
CA GLN A 586 -2.80 5.10 23.44
C GLN A 586 -2.75 3.68 23.95
N GLN A 587 -1.76 3.38 24.78
CA GLN A 587 -1.57 2.06 25.39
C GLN A 587 -1.31 2.18 26.89
N ILE A 588 -2.02 1.38 27.68
CA ILE A 588 -1.78 1.23 29.12
C ILE A 588 -1.61 -0.24 29.40
N SER A 589 -0.55 -0.61 30.12
CA SER A 589 -0.27 -1.98 30.50
C SER A 589 0.11 -2.09 31.97
N ALA A 590 -0.43 -3.12 32.61
CA ALA A 590 -0.08 -3.53 33.96
C ALA A 590 0.44 -4.96 33.91
N GLU A 591 1.57 -5.20 34.53
CA GLU A 591 2.16 -6.52 34.76
C GLU A 591 2.31 -6.74 36.25
N ILE A 592 1.87 -7.88 36.77
CA ILE A 592 1.97 -8.27 38.16
C ILE A 592 2.61 -9.64 38.22
N ALA A 593 3.78 -9.73 38.81
CA ALA A 593 4.41 -11.01 39.14
C ALA A 593 3.59 -11.67 40.30
N LEU A 594 2.87 -12.74 40.03
CA LEU A 594 1.97 -13.36 41.00
C LEU A 594 2.71 -13.90 42.23
N PRO A 595 2.02 -14.07 43.40
CA PRO A 595 2.58 -14.70 44.58
C PRO A 595 3.20 -16.07 44.22
N GLY A 596 4.41 -16.33 44.70
CA GLY A 596 5.20 -17.51 44.36
C GLY A 596 6.34 -17.15 43.34
N ALA A 597 6.34 -15.95 42.81
CA ALA A 597 7.50 -15.45 42.08
C ALA A 597 8.71 -15.29 43.01
N THR A 598 9.92 -15.44 42.48
CA THR A 598 11.16 -15.24 43.25
C THR A 598 11.21 -13.82 43.83
N VAL A 599 10.77 -12.84 43.04
CA VAL A 599 10.57 -11.45 43.47
C VAL A 599 9.17 -11.01 43.06
N PRO A 600 8.25 -10.76 43.95
CA PRO A 600 6.93 -10.26 43.62
C PRO A 600 6.99 -8.74 43.36
N TYR A 601 6.58 -8.31 42.17
CA TYR A 601 6.55 -6.91 41.75
C TYR A 601 5.31 -6.62 40.90
N TYR A 602 5.01 -5.34 40.73
CA TYR A 602 4.14 -4.87 39.68
C TYR A 602 4.83 -3.77 38.86
N LYS A 603 4.44 -3.69 37.60
CA LYS A 603 5.00 -2.77 36.60
C LYS A 603 3.85 -2.17 35.81
N LEU A 604 3.77 -0.85 35.78
CA LEU A 604 2.75 -0.10 35.07
C LEU A 604 3.44 0.70 33.97
N THR A 605 2.89 0.64 32.75
CA THR A 605 3.38 1.46 31.63
C THR A 605 2.21 2.13 30.94
N ALA A 606 2.42 3.39 30.53
CA ALA A 606 1.48 4.11 29.70
C ALA A 606 2.25 4.80 28.56
N ALA A 607 1.74 4.65 27.37
CA ALA A 607 2.32 5.27 26.15
C ALA A 607 1.22 5.93 25.32
N THR A 608 1.51 7.09 24.75
CA THR A 608 0.66 7.80 23.80
C THR A 608 1.46 8.27 22.62
N SER A 609 0.82 8.33 21.45
CA SER A 609 1.39 8.85 20.20
C SER A 609 0.26 9.43 19.36
N ASP A 610 0.14 10.76 19.32
CA ASP A 610 -0.98 11.47 18.71
C ASP A 610 -0.55 12.38 17.58
N TYR A 611 -1.27 12.31 16.45
CA TYR A 611 -0.99 13.07 15.23
C TYR A 611 -2.11 14.05 14.91
N PHE A 612 -1.75 15.29 14.59
CA PHE A 612 -2.68 16.38 14.32
C PHE A 612 -2.34 17.03 12.97
N PRO A 613 -3.28 17.09 12.01
CA PRO A 613 -3.07 17.86 10.79
C PRO A 613 -2.98 19.36 11.12
N LEU A 614 -1.97 20.03 10.58
CA LEU A 614 -1.74 21.46 10.72
C LEU A 614 -1.87 22.15 9.35
N PRO A 615 -2.10 23.49 9.32
CA PRO A 615 -2.14 24.26 8.09
C PRO A 615 -0.89 24.02 7.20
N PHE A 616 -1.03 24.27 5.90
CA PHE A 616 0.03 24.13 4.89
C PHE A 616 0.61 22.73 4.74
N GLY A 617 -0.11 21.68 5.17
CA GLY A 617 0.31 20.29 5.05
C GLY A 617 1.34 19.82 6.09
N PHE A 618 1.60 20.60 7.12
CA PHE A 618 2.35 20.15 8.29
C PHE A 618 1.53 19.14 9.11
N VAL A 619 2.25 18.29 9.86
CA VAL A 619 1.62 17.38 10.82
C VAL A 619 2.33 17.53 12.17
N GLY A 620 1.59 17.85 13.21
CA GLY A 620 2.06 17.77 14.58
C GLY A 620 2.00 16.34 15.10
N HIS A 621 3.04 15.91 15.80
CA HIS A 621 3.09 14.63 16.49
C HIS A 621 3.55 14.85 17.92
N VAL A 622 2.80 14.30 18.87
CA VAL A 622 3.17 14.33 20.30
C VAL A 622 3.15 12.91 20.82
N SER A 623 4.20 12.52 21.54
CA SER A 623 4.27 11.22 22.17
C SER A 623 4.77 11.31 23.60
N GLY A 624 4.35 10.34 24.43
CA GLY A 624 4.77 10.23 25.81
C GLY A 624 4.89 8.78 26.25
N ASN A 625 5.78 8.51 27.19
CA ASN A 625 5.95 7.20 27.77
C ASN A 625 6.24 7.33 29.28
N LEU A 626 5.41 6.67 30.08
CA LEU A 626 5.54 6.60 31.52
C LEU A 626 5.75 5.16 31.94
N GLY A 627 6.66 4.93 32.89
CA GLY A 627 6.90 3.63 33.47
C GLY A 627 7.04 3.71 34.98
N TYR A 628 6.38 2.81 35.71
CA TYR A 628 6.47 2.72 37.17
C TYR A 628 6.54 1.26 37.61
N GLY A 629 7.55 0.90 38.39
CA GLY A 629 7.74 -0.42 38.98
C GLY A 629 7.89 -0.36 40.47
N LYS A 630 7.33 -1.36 41.18
CA LYS A 630 7.49 -1.49 42.61
C LYS A 630 7.40 -2.93 43.03
N VAL A 631 8.23 -3.35 44.01
CA VAL A 631 8.13 -4.64 44.69
C VAL A 631 7.02 -4.55 45.74
N TYR A 632 6.29 -5.64 45.92
CA TYR A 632 5.26 -5.78 46.93
C TYR A 632 5.50 -7.04 47.79
N GLY A 633 4.79 -7.16 48.91
CA GLY A 633 4.98 -8.23 49.88
C GLY A 633 6.03 -7.90 50.94
N SER A 634 6.58 -8.92 51.59
CA SER A 634 7.49 -8.78 52.73
C SER A 634 8.98 -8.80 52.36
N ASN A 635 9.30 -9.01 51.07
CA ASN A 635 10.70 -9.13 50.63
C ASN A 635 11.31 -7.76 50.36
N ASP A 636 12.10 -7.27 51.33
CA ASP A 636 12.90 -6.05 51.07
C ASP A 636 14.20 -6.41 50.36
N ILE A 637 14.22 -6.13 49.03
CA ILE A 637 15.41 -6.29 48.17
C ILE A 637 16.14 -4.97 48.00
N SER A 638 15.79 -3.91 48.73
CA SER A 638 16.34 -2.57 48.57
C SER A 638 17.81 -2.53 49.00
N VAL A 639 18.65 -1.99 48.11
CA VAL A 639 20.08 -1.82 48.35
C VAL A 639 20.43 -0.35 48.09
N GLN A 640 21.24 0.21 48.97
CA GLN A 640 21.78 1.55 48.78
C GLN A 640 23.09 1.49 48.04
N TYR A 641 23.31 2.47 47.16
CA TYR A 641 24.56 2.63 46.43
C TYR A 641 24.86 4.12 46.19
N ALA A 642 26.13 4.41 45.99
CA ALA A 642 26.54 5.74 45.50
C ALA A 642 26.50 5.73 43.98
N ASP A 643 25.77 6.67 43.36
CA ASP A 643 25.78 6.84 41.92
C ASP A 643 27.12 7.47 41.45
N SER A 644 27.33 7.57 40.14
CA SER A 644 28.56 8.12 39.56
C SER A 644 28.82 9.59 39.96
N THR A 645 27.81 10.28 40.49
CA THR A 645 27.94 11.67 41.04
C THR A 645 28.18 11.69 42.54
N GLY A 646 28.29 10.52 43.19
CA GLY A 646 28.45 10.39 44.63
C GLY A 646 27.18 10.54 45.47
N ARG A 647 25.98 10.63 44.82
CA ARG A 647 24.73 10.72 45.56
C ARG A 647 24.31 9.31 45.98
N ILE A 648 23.85 9.18 47.23
CA ILE A 648 23.28 7.91 47.71
C ILE A 648 21.89 7.69 47.08
N ARG A 649 21.76 6.60 46.40
CA ARG A 649 20.51 6.12 45.76
C ARG A 649 20.07 4.81 46.37
N THR A 650 18.76 4.51 46.26
CA THR A 650 18.22 3.23 46.68
C THR A 650 17.68 2.50 45.47
N MET A 651 18.16 1.29 45.23
CA MET A 651 17.60 0.36 44.25
C MET A 651 16.62 -0.54 44.97
N SER A 652 15.32 -0.27 44.83
CA SER A 652 14.24 -1.01 45.50
C SER A 652 13.43 -1.89 44.54
N PHE A 653 13.75 -1.84 43.23
CA PHE A 653 13.17 -2.61 42.19
C PHE A 653 14.19 -3.59 41.60
N PRO A 654 13.82 -4.77 41.14
CA PRO A 654 14.77 -5.74 40.59
C PRO A 654 15.54 -5.10 39.40
N PHE A 655 16.89 -5.08 39.46
CA PHE A 655 17.68 -4.43 38.43
C PHE A 655 17.44 -4.99 37.02
N PHE A 656 17.12 -6.27 36.91
CA PHE A 656 16.81 -6.94 35.66
C PHE A 656 15.40 -6.60 35.11
N GLU A 657 14.59 -5.86 35.84
CA GLU A 657 13.26 -5.33 35.42
C GLU A 657 13.26 -3.80 35.33
N ASN A 658 14.38 -3.14 35.58
CA ASN A 658 14.49 -1.69 35.55
C ASN A 658 14.12 -1.12 34.16
N PHE A 659 13.58 0.11 34.18
CA PHE A 659 13.40 0.92 32.98
C PHE A 659 14.72 1.59 32.60
N TYR A 660 14.90 1.80 31.31
CA TYR A 660 16.01 2.53 30.72
C TYR A 660 15.48 3.59 29.75
N ALA A 661 16.27 4.61 29.43
CA ALA A 661 15.95 5.65 28.48
C ALA A 661 17.22 6.23 27.82
N GLY A 662 17.00 6.98 26.74
CA GLY A 662 18.03 7.50 25.84
C GLY A 662 18.06 6.72 24.53
N GLY A 663 18.53 7.36 23.45
CA GLY A 663 18.68 6.76 22.15
C GLY A 663 17.65 7.17 21.12
N VAL A 664 17.72 6.51 19.99
CA VAL A 664 16.96 6.82 18.75
C VAL A 664 15.45 6.88 18.93
N ARG A 665 14.89 6.14 19.91
CA ARG A 665 13.45 5.98 20.12
C ARG A 665 12.88 6.74 21.31
N ASP A 666 13.75 7.17 22.19
CA ASP A 666 13.35 7.80 23.46
C ASP A 666 13.73 9.29 23.48
N VAL A 667 14.91 9.63 24.00
CA VAL A 667 15.46 10.98 23.99
C VAL A 667 16.66 10.98 23.07
N ARG A 668 16.46 11.47 21.85
CA ARG A 668 17.52 11.53 20.82
C ARG A 668 18.62 12.47 21.24
N GLY A 669 19.83 12.28 20.73
CA GLY A 669 21.00 13.06 21.14
C GLY A 669 21.77 12.48 22.31
N PHE A 670 21.27 11.40 22.91
CA PHE A 670 21.96 10.58 23.90
C PHE A 670 22.07 9.14 23.42
N GLU A 671 23.12 8.44 23.79
CA GLU A 671 23.29 7.02 23.50
C GLU A 671 22.16 6.19 24.10
N ASP A 672 21.85 5.03 23.46
CA ASP A 672 20.78 4.13 23.91
C ASP A 672 21.00 3.71 25.37
N ASN A 673 19.93 3.78 26.18
CA ASN A 673 19.84 3.35 27.57
C ASN A 673 20.72 4.15 28.58
N THR A 674 21.29 5.28 28.21
CA THR A 674 22.29 5.98 29.06
C THR A 674 21.71 7.01 30.00
N LEU A 675 20.43 7.36 29.88
CA LEU A 675 19.80 8.31 30.79
C LEU A 675 19.40 7.68 32.14
N GLY A 676 19.55 8.42 33.20
CA GLY A 676 19.23 7.98 34.57
C GLY A 676 20.42 7.73 35.45
N PRO A 677 20.26 7.02 36.57
CA PRO A 677 21.32 6.71 37.53
C PRO A 677 22.42 5.84 36.88
N ARG A 678 23.67 6.18 37.15
CA ARG A 678 24.84 5.45 36.66
C ARG A 678 25.72 5.09 37.85
N ILE A 679 26.50 4.05 37.69
CA ILE A 679 27.47 3.60 38.73
C ILE A 679 28.84 3.36 38.13
N CYS A 680 29.87 3.56 38.92
CA CYS A 680 31.22 3.16 38.54
C CYS A 680 31.46 1.72 38.93
N SER A 681 31.80 0.90 37.92
CA SER A 681 32.13 -0.51 38.16
C SER A 681 33.17 -0.97 37.13
N GLY A 682 33.90 -2.04 37.43
CA GLY A 682 34.84 -2.61 36.50
C GLY A 682 36.19 -1.89 36.42
N LEU A 683 36.60 -1.15 37.44
CA LEU A 683 37.94 -0.57 37.49
C LEU A 683 38.98 -1.70 37.64
N ILE A 684 40.01 -1.64 36.78
CA ILE A 684 41.12 -2.57 36.83
C ILE A 684 42.15 -1.98 37.75
N GLY A 685 42.51 -2.72 38.80
CA GLY A 685 43.63 -2.37 39.70
C GLY A 685 44.99 -2.43 39.00
N PRO A 686 46.05 -1.98 39.67
CA PRO A 686 47.41 -2.02 39.14
C PRO A 686 47.89 -3.43 38.77
N ASP A 687 47.25 -4.45 39.31
CA ASP A 687 47.51 -5.89 39.06
C ASP A 687 46.80 -6.47 37.82
N GLY A 688 46.07 -5.62 37.07
CA GLY A 688 45.32 -6.05 35.91
C GLY A 688 44.02 -6.80 36.24
N LYS A 689 43.63 -6.83 37.55
CA LYS A 689 42.35 -7.44 37.99
C LYS A 689 41.33 -6.37 38.32
N ALA A 690 40.06 -6.74 38.19
CA ALA A 690 38.98 -5.84 38.55
C ALA A 690 38.99 -5.52 40.06
N ASP A 691 38.92 -4.20 40.40
CA ASP A 691 38.85 -3.73 41.78
C ASP A 691 37.38 -3.53 42.17
N PRO A 692 36.83 -4.44 43.01
CA PRO A 692 35.46 -4.35 43.47
C PRO A 692 35.19 -3.19 44.43
N THR A 693 36.25 -2.51 44.92
CA THR A 693 36.16 -1.42 45.88
C THR A 693 36.25 -0.03 45.27
N ALA A 694 36.35 0.05 43.93
CA ALA A 694 36.41 1.33 43.23
C ALA A 694 35.14 2.13 43.46
N ILE A 695 35.30 3.24 44.21
CA ILE A 695 34.19 4.14 44.60
C ILE A 695 34.26 5.41 43.80
N SER A 696 33.13 5.94 43.37
CA SER A 696 33.04 7.24 42.74
C SER A 696 33.16 8.38 43.77
N SER A 697 33.90 9.39 43.45
CA SER A 697 33.86 10.66 44.19
C SER A 697 33.79 11.83 43.21
N GLY A 698 32.80 12.70 43.40
CA GLY A 698 32.74 13.96 42.66
C GLY A 698 32.42 13.84 41.17
N GLY A 699 31.67 12.84 40.73
CA GLY A 699 31.19 12.69 39.34
C GLY A 699 32.13 11.95 38.39
N ASN A 700 33.32 11.54 38.88
CA ASN A 700 34.25 10.72 38.10
C ASN A 700 34.53 9.39 38.83
N CYS A 701 34.62 8.34 38.07
CA CYS A 701 35.06 7.06 38.63
C CYS A 701 36.54 7.18 39.04
N LEU A 702 36.78 7.01 40.34
CA LEU A 702 38.15 7.07 40.89
C LEU A 702 38.96 5.84 40.48
N GLY A 703 40.19 6.06 40.09
CA GLY A 703 41.09 4.97 39.75
C GLY A 703 41.62 5.01 38.32
N GLY A 704 41.71 6.17 37.74
CA GLY A 704 42.46 6.42 36.50
C GLY A 704 42.00 5.56 35.32
N THR A 705 41.98 6.19 34.23
CA THR A 705 41.92 5.61 32.89
C THR A 705 40.85 4.52 32.64
N PHE A 706 39.69 4.99 32.08
CA PHE A 706 38.96 4.31 31.03
C PHE A 706 37.70 3.49 31.34
N TYR A 707 37.01 3.67 32.45
CA TYR A 707 35.67 3.08 32.50
C TYR A 707 34.60 4.18 32.55
N ARG A 708 33.71 4.16 31.53
CA ARG A 708 32.51 4.97 31.52
C ARG A 708 31.61 4.51 32.68
N PRO A 709 30.96 5.45 33.41
CA PRO A 709 29.91 5.07 34.34
C PRO A 709 28.82 4.23 33.64
N GLN A 710 28.43 3.13 34.27
CA GLN A 710 27.45 2.19 33.67
C GLN A 710 26.04 2.55 34.13
N PRO A 711 25.04 2.69 33.22
CA PRO A 711 23.66 2.90 33.57
C PRO A 711 23.09 1.70 34.30
N VAL A 712 22.38 1.94 35.40
CA VAL A 712 21.72 0.89 36.18
C VAL A 712 20.19 0.94 36.01
N GLY A 713 19.66 1.92 35.29
CA GLY A 713 18.25 2.12 35.11
C GLY A 713 17.50 2.51 36.36
N GLY A 714 16.20 2.33 36.40
CA GLY A 714 15.41 2.66 37.55
C GLY A 714 13.97 2.19 37.50
N ALA A 715 13.25 2.40 38.60
CA ALA A 715 11.86 1.98 38.75
C ALA A 715 10.82 2.99 38.23
N PHE A 716 11.26 4.19 37.85
CA PHE A 716 10.37 5.23 37.33
C PHE A 716 10.93 5.87 36.06
N LYS A 717 10.16 5.92 35.01
CA LYS A 717 10.51 6.49 33.69
C LYS A 717 9.49 7.54 33.28
N VAL A 718 9.98 8.68 32.77
CA VAL A 718 9.14 9.74 32.17
C VAL A 718 9.78 10.21 30.90
N LEU A 719 9.09 10.07 29.77
CA LEU A 719 9.54 10.55 28.47
C LEU A 719 8.42 11.33 27.77
N GLY A 720 8.80 12.34 27.01
CA GLY A 720 7.91 13.08 26.12
C GLY A 720 8.64 13.53 24.87
N SER A 721 7.96 13.54 23.75
CA SER A 721 8.47 14.03 22.48
C SER A 721 7.41 14.84 21.76
N ALA A 722 7.83 15.93 21.11
CA ALA A 722 7.00 16.70 20.20
C ALA A 722 7.72 16.80 18.85
N GLU A 723 7.03 16.48 17.77
CA GLU A 723 7.57 16.55 16.42
C GLU A 723 6.70 17.40 15.51
N LEU A 724 7.31 18.15 14.63
CA LEU A 724 6.68 18.83 13.50
C LEU A 724 7.13 18.14 12.21
N VAL A 725 6.25 17.36 11.61
CA VAL A 725 6.51 16.69 10.33
C VAL A 725 6.33 17.70 9.21
N LEU A 726 7.37 17.81 8.37
CA LEU A 726 7.45 18.78 7.29
C LEU A 726 6.81 18.21 6.00
N PRO A 727 6.14 19.03 5.17
CA PRO A 727 5.38 18.58 4.00
C PRO A 727 6.23 18.29 2.76
N PHE A 728 7.54 18.04 2.89
CA PHE A 728 8.44 17.83 1.75
C PHE A 728 8.15 16.59 0.91
N PHE A 729 7.49 15.59 1.48
CA PHE A 729 7.18 14.32 0.81
C PHE A 729 5.67 14.06 0.84
N LYS A 730 4.84 15.04 0.42
CA LYS A 730 3.37 14.91 0.45
C LYS A 730 2.90 13.64 -0.28
N ASP A 731 3.42 13.38 -1.48
CA ASP A 731 3.01 12.27 -2.34
C ASP A 731 3.82 10.98 -2.15
N ASN A 732 4.79 10.99 -1.24
CA ASN A 732 5.63 9.83 -0.94
C ASN A 732 5.38 9.32 0.47
N ASP A 733 4.54 8.31 0.60
CA ASP A 733 4.25 7.68 1.88
C ASP A 733 5.44 6.89 2.49
N LYS A 734 6.59 6.83 1.79
CA LYS A 734 7.77 6.08 2.25
C LYS A 734 8.82 6.93 2.95
N ALA A 735 8.70 8.25 2.94
CA ALA A 735 9.69 9.15 3.54
C ALA A 735 9.02 10.26 4.34
N ARG A 736 9.64 10.66 5.45
CA ARG A 736 9.27 11.84 6.23
C ARG A 736 10.49 12.53 6.81
N ILE A 737 10.42 13.86 6.93
CA ILE A 737 11.36 14.68 7.68
C ILE A 737 10.57 15.36 8.79
N SER A 738 11.11 15.38 9.99
CA SER A 738 10.52 16.09 11.12
C SER A 738 11.55 16.89 11.91
N LEU A 739 11.10 18.00 12.46
CA LEU A 739 11.79 18.69 13.55
C LEU A 739 11.27 18.11 14.86
N PHE A 740 12.12 17.84 15.81
CA PHE A 740 11.71 17.26 17.07
C PHE A 740 12.28 17.99 18.30
N ALA A 741 11.58 17.83 19.40
CA ALA A 741 12.02 18.19 20.74
C ALA A 741 11.67 17.04 21.69
N ASP A 742 12.69 16.42 22.27
CA ASP A 742 12.54 15.29 23.19
C ASP A 742 12.89 15.71 24.59
N MET A 743 12.22 15.12 25.57
CA MET A 743 12.53 15.35 26.99
C MET A 743 12.27 14.09 27.79
N GLY A 744 13.12 13.75 28.72
CA GLY A 744 12.86 12.62 29.61
C GLY A 744 14.02 12.22 30.49
N ASN A 745 13.76 11.30 31.40
CA ASN A 745 14.77 10.64 32.23
C ASN A 745 14.21 9.40 32.93
N VAL A 746 15.10 8.65 33.56
CA VAL A 746 14.79 7.53 34.45
C VAL A 746 15.28 7.84 35.86
N TYR A 747 14.50 7.41 36.85
CA TYR A 747 14.76 7.63 38.26
C TYR A 747 14.79 6.31 39.02
N SER A 748 15.62 6.22 40.06
CA SER A 748 15.73 5.01 40.90
C SER A 748 14.39 4.63 41.54
N SER A 749 13.52 5.61 41.81
CA SER A 749 12.13 5.41 42.30
C SER A 749 11.27 6.64 41.98
N TYR A 750 9.96 6.54 42.20
CA TYR A 750 9.06 7.69 42.08
C TYR A 750 9.43 8.83 43.06
N ALA A 751 9.81 8.48 44.31
CA ALA A 751 10.23 9.47 45.31
C ALA A 751 11.53 10.21 44.93
N ALA A 752 12.32 9.66 44.04
CA ALA A 752 13.55 10.29 43.53
C ALA A 752 13.29 11.19 42.31
N PHE A 753 12.03 11.32 41.87
CA PHE A 753 11.69 12.18 40.76
C PHE A 753 12.02 13.64 41.06
N ASP A 754 12.77 14.24 40.16
CA ASP A 754 13.08 15.65 40.15
C ASP A 754 13.01 16.19 38.70
N ALA A 755 12.09 17.12 38.47
CA ALA A 755 11.93 17.73 37.16
C ALA A 755 13.16 18.49 36.67
N SER A 756 14.04 18.91 37.62
CA SER A 756 15.34 19.52 37.29
C SER A 756 16.31 18.52 36.66
N ASP A 757 16.13 17.25 36.88
CA ASP A 757 16.97 16.16 36.34
C ASP A 757 16.47 15.65 34.96
N LEU A 758 15.38 16.20 34.38
CA LEU A 758 14.97 15.88 33.02
C LEU A 758 16.03 16.36 32.01
N ARG A 759 16.37 15.51 31.06
CA ARG A 759 17.23 15.83 29.91
C ARG A 759 16.36 16.22 28.75
N ALA A 760 16.87 17.08 27.87
CA ALA A 760 16.16 17.48 26.68
C ALA A 760 17.10 17.66 25.50
N SER A 761 16.59 17.39 24.33
CA SER A 761 17.27 17.59 23.05
C SER A 761 16.31 18.11 21.99
N VAL A 762 16.88 18.75 20.96
CA VAL A 762 16.14 19.17 19.76
C VAL A 762 16.91 18.72 18.53
N GLY A 763 16.21 18.55 17.41
CA GLY A 763 16.92 18.13 16.22
C GLY A 763 16.03 17.91 15.01
N ILE A 764 16.61 17.26 14.01
CA ILE A 764 15.97 16.88 12.75
C ILE A 764 16.06 15.36 12.60
N SER A 765 14.95 14.75 12.21
CA SER A 765 14.85 13.32 11.92
C SER A 765 14.44 13.09 10.48
N LEU A 766 15.19 12.26 9.77
CA LEU A 766 14.81 11.69 8.48
C LEU A 766 14.46 10.22 8.67
N GLN A 767 13.27 9.83 8.26
CA GLN A 767 12.82 8.43 8.24
C GLN A 767 12.42 8.07 6.82
N TRP A 768 12.98 6.99 6.29
CA TRP A 768 12.75 6.56 4.92
C TRP A 768 12.66 5.03 4.81
N ILE A 769 11.57 4.51 4.21
CA ILE A 769 11.46 3.11 3.80
C ILE A 769 12.14 2.97 2.44
N ALA A 770 13.45 2.74 2.47
CA ALA A 770 14.22 2.48 1.27
C ALA A 770 13.95 1.05 0.75
N PRO A 771 14.25 0.75 -0.53
CA PRO A 771 14.13 -0.60 -1.08
C PRO A 771 14.93 -1.68 -0.32
N VAL A 772 15.98 -1.26 0.36
CA VAL A 772 16.89 -2.11 1.17
C VAL A 772 16.46 -2.23 2.64
N GLY A 773 15.42 -1.50 3.08
CA GLY A 773 14.90 -1.50 4.44
C GLY A 773 14.70 -0.09 5.02
N PRO A 774 14.07 0.03 6.18
CA PRO A 774 13.86 1.32 6.84
C PRO A 774 15.19 1.93 7.28
N ILE A 775 15.34 3.22 7.04
CA ILE A 775 16.49 4.05 7.42
C ILE A 775 15.99 5.16 8.33
N VAL A 776 16.68 5.39 9.44
CA VAL A 776 16.50 6.55 10.33
C VAL A 776 17.82 7.26 10.50
N ILE A 777 17.81 8.57 10.32
CA ILE A 777 18.94 9.44 10.57
C ILE A 777 18.45 10.60 11.43
N ASN A 778 19.04 10.75 12.61
CA ASN A 778 18.75 11.85 13.51
C ASN A 778 19.99 12.72 13.68
N LEU A 779 19.82 14.03 13.54
CA LEU A 779 20.76 15.03 13.99
C LEU A 779 20.15 15.72 15.20
N ALA A 780 20.74 15.54 16.36
CA ALA A 780 20.20 15.96 17.62
C ALA A 780 21.22 16.80 18.39
N GLU A 781 20.77 17.87 19.02
CA GLU A 781 21.56 18.70 19.94
C GLU A 781 20.93 18.61 21.33
N PRO A 782 21.64 18.07 22.33
CA PRO A 782 21.24 18.17 23.72
C PRO A 782 21.19 19.63 24.16
N ILE A 783 20.03 20.08 24.62
CA ILE A 783 19.83 21.47 25.12
C ILE A 783 19.70 21.56 26.63
N ARG A 784 19.45 20.41 27.27
CA ARG A 784 19.39 20.27 28.72
C ARG A 784 20.07 18.96 29.11
N ASP A 785 21.34 19.08 29.43
CA ASP A 785 22.25 18.02 29.86
C ASP A 785 22.97 18.40 31.15
N LYS A 786 23.67 17.45 31.71
CA LYS A 786 24.60 17.69 32.84
C LYS A 786 26.02 17.23 32.47
N PRO A 787 27.05 17.69 33.20
CA PRO A 787 28.44 17.31 32.93
C PRO A 787 28.64 15.78 32.84
N GLU A 788 27.92 15.02 33.66
CA GLU A 788 27.94 13.53 33.64
C GLU A 788 27.35 12.92 32.38
N ASP A 789 26.60 13.66 31.60
CA ASP A 789 25.97 13.17 30.38
C ASP A 789 26.86 13.32 29.13
N LYS A 790 27.83 14.25 29.17
CA LYS A 790 28.73 14.57 28.06
C LYS A 790 29.40 13.36 27.39
N PRO A 791 29.87 12.32 28.11
CA PRO A 791 30.44 11.13 27.49
C PRO A 791 29.42 10.26 26.74
N PHE A 792 28.13 10.51 26.91
CA PHE A 792 27.03 9.73 26.38
C PHE A 792 26.18 10.52 25.35
N GLU A 793 26.65 11.72 24.97
CA GLU A 793 26.01 12.47 23.90
C GLU A 793 26.31 11.85 22.53
N GLU A 794 25.26 11.63 21.76
CA GLU A 794 25.35 11.07 20.42
C GLU A 794 24.52 11.94 19.45
N ARG A 795 25.18 12.96 18.86
CA ARG A 795 24.51 13.97 18.04
C ARG A 795 24.04 13.43 16.67
N LEU A 796 24.75 12.46 16.11
CA LEU A 796 24.37 11.78 14.87
C LEU A 796 24.01 10.34 15.19
N GLN A 797 22.76 10.02 15.04
CA GLN A 797 22.24 8.67 15.26
C GLN A 797 21.76 8.07 13.94
N PHE A 798 22.26 6.88 13.63
CA PHE A 798 21.94 6.15 12.42
C PHE A 798 21.38 4.77 12.73
N TYR A 799 20.30 4.44 12.05
CA TYR A 799 19.65 3.15 12.20
C TYR A 799 19.15 2.63 10.85
N PHE A 800 19.38 1.35 10.58
CA PHE A 800 19.02 0.71 9.31
C PHE A 800 18.45 -0.70 9.55
N GLY A 801 17.43 -1.08 8.79
CA GLY A 801 16.99 -2.46 8.63
C GLY A 801 16.02 -3.00 9.69
N ARG A 802 15.46 -2.16 10.58
CA ARG A 802 14.41 -2.57 11.52
C ARG A 802 13.16 -1.72 11.32
N THR A 803 11.99 -2.33 11.31
CA THR A 803 10.71 -1.59 11.24
C THR A 803 10.53 -0.68 12.46
N PHE A 804 9.95 0.48 12.22
CA PHE A 804 9.63 1.50 13.23
C PHE A 804 8.63 0.99 14.26
#